data_d539c4f8c4de737e481545200aff80dc
#
_entry.id   d539c4f8c4de737e481545200aff80dc
#
_cell.length_a   1.000
_cell.length_b   1.000
_cell.length_c   1.000
_cell.angle_alpha   90.00
_cell.angle_beta   90.00
_cell.angle_gamma   90.00
#
_symmetry.space_group_name_H-M   'P 1'
#
loop_
_entity.id
_entity.type
_entity.pdbx_description
1 polymer ?
#
loop_
_entity_poly.entity_id
_entity_poly.type
_entity_poly.pdbx_seq_one_letter_code
_entity_poly.pdbx_strand_id
1 'polypeptide(L)'
;MLTRLSAMLPINTRGMWIGTFHGLCNRMLRAHYRDAGLPSTFQILDSADQLGAIKRLLKANNIDDERYPPRNLQLFINSAKEAGLRAGSVEVNDDYNRKFVELYAQYDAQCNREGVVDFAELLLRCYELLDRNEMLREHYQKRFRHVLVDEFQDTNRLQYAWLKQLAGADNAVFAVGDDDQCVVAGTEVMMGDGTVKPVEQIRVGNVVKSCIGGGKMGSSRVWRVHYRTEQTRLVTIRTQKGKALTTTPEHVHFAGYAVGHMPARFFLYMMMKPGVGYRLAVSGHRRARHSKYLPPGFRYRARKEGGEQIWIIGTYEGAVEAQEDMAVMSLKYGLPMRAFTAGRKRKGEAGVPREFFELNTERAAKWLLADRGLAFDHPDDRRRPSFGDEGDVIVSMCSDSRRDKPDHRIYARTCNEPAMRKAVDAGFVMRPITEGKGGWAAKFWRRDYGAAIEDASRLRAAMGGRLIQRIRLGKGYLPLIQAQYVRAGMAVADAKGSYDIVREVELHEPESRTVYDLDVEDSHNFVANGICTHNSIYAFRGANVGNMADFEREFRVQNLIKLEQNYRSGGHILNAANALISNNRRRLGKDLWTDAGEGEPLRIYEAQTDGFEAAWMVEEIKSLIAEGHTRGEIAILYRSNAQSRVIEHALFNAAIPYRV
;
A
#
# COMPACT_ATOMS: atom_id res chain seq x y z
N MET A 1 -1.70 28.20 5.30
CA MET A 1 -0.59 28.58 4.41
C MET A 1 -0.47 30.09 4.22
N LEU A 2 -1.46 30.82 3.68
CA LEU A 2 -1.39 32.28 3.47
C LEU A 2 -0.95 33.09 4.69
N THR A 3 -1.54 32.85 5.87
CA THR A 3 -1.20 33.53 7.12
C THR A 3 0.27 33.34 7.51
N ARG A 4 0.81 32.14 7.34
CA ARG A 4 2.22 31.83 7.64
C ARG A 4 3.16 32.51 6.63
N LEU A 5 2.81 32.48 5.34
CA LEU A 5 3.59 33.15 4.29
C LEU A 5 3.62 34.67 4.50
N SER A 6 2.48 35.28 4.86
CA SER A 6 2.42 36.72 5.14
C SER A 6 3.22 37.12 6.39
N ALA A 7 3.41 36.18 7.34
CA ALA A 7 4.26 36.41 8.51
C ALA A 7 5.76 36.23 8.19
N MET A 8 6.10 35.38 7.26
CA MET A 8 7.48 35.06 6.88
C MET A 8 8.05 36.03 5.82
N LEU A 9 7.20 36.53 4.93
CA LEU A 9 7.62 37.34 3.80
C LEU A 9 7.08 38.77 3.91
N PRO A 10 7.93 39.80 3.91
CA PRO A 10 7.50 41.21 3.97
C PRO A 10 6.99 41.69 2.59
N ILE A 11 6.17 40.88 1.92
CA ILE A 11 5.64 41.18 0.59
C ILE A 11 4.12 41.09 0.57
N ASN A 12 3.51 41.76 -0.42
CA ASN A 12 2.06 41.68 -0.62
C ASN A 12 1.67 40.36 -1.28
N THR A 13 1.08 39.44 -0.50
CA THR A 13 0.66 38.12 -0.97
C THR A 13 -0.68 38.12 -1.72
N ARG A 14 -1.39 39.27 -1.84
CA ARG A 14 -2.72 39.37 -2.48
C ARG A 14 -2.76 38.95 -3.94
N GLY A 15 -1.61 39.07 -4.65
CA GLY A 15 -1.47 38.65 -6.08
C GLY A 15 -1.16 37.16 -6.25
N MET A 16 -0.76 36.46 -5.22
CA MET A 16 -0.38 35.06 -5.29
C MET A 16 -1.60 34.13 -5.38
N TRP A 17 -1.43 33.05 -6.14
CA TRP A 17 -2.40 31.97 -6.21
C TRP A 17 -1.90 30.81 -5.35
N ILE A 18 -2.46 30.66 -4.17
CA ILE A 18 -2.07 29.67 -3.17
C ILE A 18 -3.30 28.86 -2.78
N GLY A 19 -3.25 27.55 -2.92
CA GLY A 19 -4.34 26.65 -2.60
C GLY A 19 -4.14 25.23 -3.12
N THR A 20 -5.14 24.39 -2.91
CA THR A 20 -5.17 23.03 -3.50
C THR A 20 -5.48 23.11 -5.01
N PHE A 21 -5.15 22.06 -5.77
CA PHE A 21 -5.47 21.96 -7.19
C PHE A 21 -6.94 22.32 -7.47
N HIS A 22 -7.88 21.69 -6.77
CA HIS A 22 -9.31 21.96 -6.94
C HIS A 22 -9.71 23.41 -6.60
N GLY A 23 -9.10 23.99 -5.56
CA GLY A 23 -9.35 25.37 -5.17
C GLY A 23 -8.88 26.38 -6.23
N LEU A 24 -7.72 26.13 -6.83
CA LEU A 24 -7.16 26.96 -7.91
C LEU A 24 -7.96 26.78 -9.19
N CYS A 25 -8.37 25.56 -9.55
CA CYS A 25 -9.24 25.29 -10.69
C CYS A 25 -10.62 25.96 -10.53
N ASN A 26 -11.22 25.88 -9.35
CA ASN A 26 -12.49 26.60 -9.09
C ASN A 26 -12.32 28.11 -9.29
N ARG A 27 -11.24 28.72 -8.77
CA ARG A 27 -10.96 30.14 -8.94
C ARG A 27 -10.80 30.50 -10.43
N MET A 28 -10.12 29.67 -11.21
CA MET A 28 -9.92 29.87 -12.65
C MET A 28 -11.26 29.75 -13.41
N LEU A 29 -12.04 28.70 -13.13
CA LEU A 29 -13.35 28.50 -13.74
C LEU A 29 -14.35 29.62 -13.40
N ARG A 30 -14.30 30.17 -12.19
CA ARG A 30 -15.10 31.36 -11.80
C ARG A 30 -14.73 32.59 -12.61
N ALA A 31 -13.43 32.80 -12.87
CA ALA A 31 -12.95 33.92 -13.66
C ALA A 31 -13.31 33.80 -15.16
N HIS A 32 -13.36 32.57 -15.68
CA HIS A 32 -13.56 32.24 -17.09
C HIS A 32 -14.79 31.35 -17.34
N TYR A 33 -15.84 31.55 -16.56
CA TYR A 33 -17.02 30.69 -16.59
C TYR A 33 -17.66 30.57 -17.98
N ARG A 34 -17.66 31.66 -18.76
CA ARG A 34 -18.21 31.66 -20.12
C ARG A 34 -17.41 30.75 -21.05
N ASP A 35 -16.10 30.91 -21.06
CA ASP A 35 -15.19 30.10 -21.89
C ASP A 35 -15.21 28.63 -21.47
N ALA A 36 -15.46 28.36 -20.18
CA ALA A 36 -15.65 27.02 -19.63
C ALA A 36 -17.06 26.45 -19.89
N GLY A 37 -17.98 27.20 -20.51
CA GLY A 37 -19.35 26.76 -20.72
C GLY A 37 -20.16 26.58 -19.43
N LEU A 38 -19.90 27.41 -18.42
CA LEU A 38 -20.55 27.36 -17.11
C LEU A 38 -21.38 28.63 -16.84
N PRO A 39 -22.48 28.55 -16.08
CA PRO A 39 -23.13 29.75 -15.56
C PRO A 39 -22.22 30.45 -14.53
N SER A 40 -22.36 31.77 -14.38
CA SER A 40 -21.56 32.55 -13.42
C SER A 40 -21.68 32.07 -11.98
N THR A 41 -22.83 31.49 -11.64
CA THR A 41 -23.20 31.02 -10.29
C THR A 41 -23.22 29.49 -10.19
N PHE A 42 -22.43 28.77 -11.02
CA PHE A 42 -22.39 27.32 -10.97
C PHE A 42 -22.13 26.78 -9.55
N GLN A 43 -22.77 25.67 -9.19
CA GLN A 43 -22.62 25.05 -7.89
C GLN A 43 -21.70 23.83 -7.95
N ILE A 44 -21.03 23.55 -6.84
CA ILE A 44 -20.13 22.39 -6.72
C ILE A 44 -20.87 21.33 -5.92
N LEU A 45 -21.04 20.15 -6.52
CA LEU A 45 -21.61 18.99 -5.85
C LEU A 45 -20.56 18.32 -4.96
N ASP A 46 -20.90 18.08 -3.70
CA ASP A 46 -20.14 17.18 -2.88
C ASP A 46 -20.39 15.71 -3.26
N SER A 47 -19.69 14.76 -2.63
CA SER A 47 -19.86 13.34 -2.93
C SER A 47 -21.26 12.80 -2.65
N ALA A 48 -21.98 13.36 -1.69
CA ALA A 48 -23.34 12.95 -1.35
C ALA A 48 -24.34 13.54 -2.36
N ASP A 49 -24.16 14.80 -2.73
CA ASP A 49 -24.97 15.48 -3.75
C ASP A 49 -24.79 14.84 -5.11
N GLN A 50 -23.57 14.51 -5.50
CA GLN A 50 -23.24 13.78 -6.72
C GLN A 50 -23.95 12.42 -6.75
N LEU A 51 -23.87 11.65 -5.65
CA LEU A 51 -24.58 10.37 -5.55
C LEU A 51 -26.10 10.55 -5.64
N GLY A 52 -26.64 11.62 -5.04
CA GLY A 52 -28.06 11.98 -5.15
C GLY A 52 -28.47 12.29 -6.59
N ALA A 53 -27.66 13.04 -7.33
CA ALA A 53 -27.89 13.32 -8.75
C ALA A 53 -27.87 12.04 -9.60
N ILE A 54 -26.91 11.15 -9.36
CA ILE A 54 -26.81 9.86 -10.04
C ILE A 54 -28.04 8.98 -9.74
N LYS A 55 -28.52 8.91 -8.50
CA LYS A 55 -29.75 8.16 -8.16
C LYS A 55 -30.97 8.70 -8.87
N ARG A 56 -31.12 10.02 -8.97
CA ARG A 56 -32.21 10.64 -9.74
C ARG A 56 -32.13 10.28 -11.23
N LEU A 57 -30.90 10.31 -11.80
CA LEU A 57 -30.65 9.92 -13.19
C LEU A 57 -31.06 8.48 -13.46
N LEU A 58 -30.64 7.53 -12.62
CA LEU A 58 -30.99 6.11 -12.78
C LEU A 58 -32.50 5.89 -12.68
N LYS A 59 -33.15 6.53 -11.70
CA LYS A 59 -34.61 6.46 -11.53
C LYS A 59 -35.37 7.05 -12.74
N ALA A 60 -34.92 8.19 -13.25
CA ALA A 60 -35.54 8.84 -14.43
C ALA A 60 -35.42 8.00 -15.70
N ASN A 61 -34.38 7.17 -15.81
CA ASN A 61 -34.16 6.27 -16.95
C ASN A 61 -34.71 4.84 -16.71
N ASN A 62 -35.41 4.57 -15.62
CA ASN A 62 -35.88 3.24 -15.22
C ASN A 62 -34.78 2.17 -15.21
N ILE A 63 -33.59 2.55 -14.76
CA ILE A 63 -32.45 1.66 -14.65
C ILE A 63 -32.50 0.96 -13.29
N ASP A 64 -32.36 -0.36 -13.33
CA ASP A 64 -32.26 -1.21 -12.14
C ASP A 64 -30.99 -0.89 -11.36
N ASP A 65 -31.15 -0.36 -10.14
CA ASP A 65 -30.08 0.06 -9.25
C ASP A 65 -29.39 -1.14 -8.54
N GLU A 66 -29.98 -2.33 -8.52
CA GLU A 66 -29.30 -3.56 -8.10
C GLU A 66 -28.30 -4.02 -9.18
N ARG A 67 -28.66 -3.91 -10.46
CA ARG A 67 -27.80 -4.27 -11.59
C ARG A 67 -26.73 -3.21 -11.85
N TYR A 68 -27.07 -1.93 -11.71
CA TYR A 68 -26.19 -0.78 -11.94
C TYR A 68 -26.13 0.11 -10.69
N PRO A 69 -25.39 -0.31 -9.64
CA PRO A 69 -25.36 0.41 -8.37
C PRO A 69 -24.90 1.86 -8.53
N PRO A 70 -25.64 2.85 -7.98
CA PRO A 70 -25.33 4.28 -8.14
C PRO A 70 -23.90 4.65 -7.71
N ARG A 71 -23.39 4.02 -6.66
CA ARG A 71 -22.02 4.25 -6.20
C ARG A 71 -20.97 3.74 -7.18
N ASN A 72 -21.24 2.64 -7.88
CA ASN A 72 -20.31 2.12 -8.89
C ASN A 72 -20.25 3.06 -10.10
N LEU A 73 -21.39 3.62 -10.49
CA LEU A 73 -21.43 4.63 -11.53
C LEU A 73 -20.72 5.92 -11.10
N GLN A 74 -20.91 6.38 -9.86
CA GLN A 74 -20.17 7.52 -9.31
C GLN A 74 -18.66 7.34 -9.39
N LEU A 75 -18.18 6.16 -8.96
CA LEU A 75 -16.75 5.82 -9.01
C LEU A 75 -16.24 5.75 -10.44
N PHE A 76 -16.98 5.14 -11.33
CA PHE A 76 -16.64 5.07 -12.75
C PHE A 76 -16.48 6.47 -13.36
N ILE A 77 -17.44 7.37 -13.11
CA ILE A 77 -17.42 8.76 -13.59
C ILE A 77 -16.20 9.48 -13.02
N ASN A 78 -15.95 9.40 -11.71
CA ASN A 78 -14.82 10.08 -11.09
C ASN A 78 -13.49 9.55 -11.61
N SER A 79 -13.32 8.23 -11.71
CA SER A 79 -12.09 7.63 -12.26
C SER A 79 -11.86 8.03 -13.72
N ALA A 80 -12.89 8.06 -14.55
CA ALA A 80 -12.78 8.51 -15.93
C ALA A 80 -12.37 9.98 -16.01
N LYS A 81 -12.99 10.86 -15.23
CA LYS A 81 -12.62 12.29 -15.17
C LYS A 81 -11.22 12.52 -14.64
N GLU A 82 -10.79 11.81 -13.61
CA GLU A 82 -9.43 11.86 -13.06
C GLU A 82 -8.37 11.34 -14.04
N ALA A 83 -8.74 10.43 -14.93
CA ALA A 83 -7.91 9.99 -16.05
C ALA A 83 -7.90 10.98 -17.24
N GLY A 84 -8.67 12.08 -17.17
CA GLY A 84 -8.79 13.05 -18.25
C GLY A 84 -9.76 12.64 -19.36
N LEU A 85 -10.64 11.65 -19.12
CA LEU A 85 -11.50 11.07 -20.15
C LEU A 85 -12.96 11.54 -20.02
N ARG A 86 -13.50 12.03 -21.13
CA ARG A 86 -14.94 12.22 -21.31
C ARG A 86 -15.61 10.89 -21.69
N ALA A 87 -16.91 10.80 -21.51
CA ALA A 87 -17.67 9.59 -21.82
C ALA A 87 -17.36 9.01 -23.22
N GLY A 88 -17.26 9.86 -24.24
CA GLY A 88 -16.95 9.44 -25.61
C GLY A 88 -15.52 8.93 -25.84
N SER A 89 -14.62 9.12 -24.88
CA SER A 89 -13.20 8.69 -24.97
C SER A 89 -12.90 7.47 -24.08
N VAL A 90 -13.88 6.95 -23.35
CA VAL A 90 -13.72 5.78 -22.49
C VAL A 90 -13.84 4.50 -23.33
N GLU A 91 -12.82 3.63 -23.23
CA GLU A 91 -12.83 2.33 -23.90
C GLU A 91 -13.92 1.41 -23.33
N VAL A 92 -14.73 0.81 -24.23
CA VAL A 92 -15.81 -0.09 -23.88
C VAL A 92 -15.38 -1.54 -24.07
N ASN A 93 -15.24 -2.27 -22.95
CA ASN A 93 -14.76 -3.64 -22.97
C ASN A 93 -15.87 -4.71 -22.86
N ASP A 94 -17.05 -4.34 -22.35
CA ASP A 94 -18.21 -5.22 -22.19
C ASP A 94 -19.52 -4.41 -22.16
N ASP A 95 -20.67 -5.09 -22.20
CA ASP A 95 -21.98 -4.46 -22.21
C ASP A 95 -22.30 -3.71 -20.90
N TYR A 96 -21.72 -4.11 -19.78
CA TYR A 96 -21.88 -3.42 -18.50
C TYR A 96 -21.17 -2.07 -18.52
N ASN A 97 -19.91 -2.04 -19.00
CA ASN A 97 -19.17 -0.81 -19.16
C ASN A 97 -19.78 0.11 -20.23
N ARG A 98 -20.34 -0.46 -21.31
CA ARG A 98 -21.07 0.33 -22.32
C ARG A 98 -22.22 1.10 -21.68
N LYS A 99 -22.97 0.45 -20.80
CA LYS A 99 -24.08 1.12 -20.10
C LYS A 99 -23.57 2.20 -19.14
N PHE A 100 -22.43 2.00 -18.47
CA PHE A 100 -21.84 3.03 -17.63
C PHE A 100 -21.34 4.24 -18.43
N VAL A 101 -20.76 4.04 -19.61
CA VAL A 101 -20.38 5.12 -20.51
C VAL A 101 -21.59 5.94 -20.98
N GLU A 102 -22.67 5.25 -21.36
CA GLU A 102 -23.94 5.91 -21.71
C GLU A 102 -24.50 6.75 -20.56
N LEU A 103 -24.54 6.17 -19.34
CA LEU A 103 -25.01 6.86 -18.14
C LEU A 103 -24.08 8.01 -17.73
N TYR A 104 -22.77 7.89 -17.94
CA TYR A 104 -21.82 8.97 -17.73
C TYR A 104 -22.11 10.15 -18.66
N ALA A 105 -22.34 9.90 -19.96
CA ALA A 105 -22.71 10.94 -20.91
C ALA A 105 -24.01 11.66 -20.50
N GLN A 106 -25.02 10.90 -20.04
CA GLN A 106 -26.26 11.47 -19.55
C GLN A 106 -26.09 12.28 -18.27
N TYR A 107 -25.23 11.81 -17.34
CA TYR A 107 -24.88 12.53 -16.11
C TYR A 107 -24.20 13.87 -16.43
N ASP A 108 -23.21 13.89 -17.33
CA ASP A 108 -22.54 15.14 -17.75
C ASP A 108 -23.54 16.10 -18.40
N ALA A 109 -24.43 15.61 -19.26
CA ALA A 109 -25.48 16.43 -19.87
C ALA A 109 -26.46 16.98 -18.83
N GLN A 110 -26.79 16.23 -17.80
CA GLN A 110 -27.65 16.68 -16.69
C GLN A 110 -26.93 17.77 -15.87
N CYS A 111 -25.68 17.55 -15.47
CA CYS A 111 -24.88 18.53 -14.71
C CYS A 111 -24.74 19.85 -15.48
N ASN A 112 -24.50 19.79 -16.79
CA ASN A 112 -24.42 20.97 -17.64
C ASN A 112 -25.76 21.74 -17.69
N ARG A 113 -26.91 21.05 -17.79
CA ARG A 113 -28.22 21.69 -17.76
C ARG A 113 -28.55 22.33 -16.42
N GLU A 114 -28.17 21.67 -15.33
CA GLU A 114 -28.40 22.15 -13.96
C GLU A 114 -27.38 23.22 -13.52
N GLY A 115 -26.33 23.45 -14.30
CA GLY A 115 -25.26 24.39 -13.95
C GLY A 115 -24.45 23.96 -12.74
N VAL A 116 -24.23 22.66 -12.56
CA VAL A 116 -23.50 22.09 -11.46
C VAL A 116 -22.26 21.34 -11.94
N VAL A 117 -21.23 21.24 -11.08
CA VAL A 117 -19.99 20.52 -11.35
C VAL A 117 -19.62 19.67 -10.13
N ASP A 118 -19.11 18.47 -10.36
CA ASP A 118 -18.50 17.65 -9.29
C ASP A 118 -17.02 17.99 -9.11
N PHE A 119 -16.39 17.45 -8.05
CA PHE A 119 -14.99 17.75 -7.76
C PHE A 119 -14.04 17.32 -8.89
N ALA A 120 -14.24 16.15 -9.50
CA ALA A 120 -13.40 15.69 -10.60
C ALA A 120 -13.58 16.56 -11.85
N GLU A 121 -14.80 17.06 -12.07
CA GLU A 121 -15.12 17.99 -13.16
C GLU A 121 -14.38 19.32 -13.05
N LEU A 122 -14.16 19.84 -11.85
CA LEU A 122 -13.40 21.10 -11.66
C LEU A 122 -12.03 21.05 -12.34
N LEU A 123 -11.32 19.94 -12.10
CA LEU A 123 -9.97 19.79 -12.65
C LEU A 123 -10.00 19.50 -14.15
N LEU A 124 -10.85 18.56 -14.58
CA LEU A 124 -10.97 18.17 -15.99
C LEU A 124 -11.36 19.36 -16.87
N ARG A 125 -12.41 20.08 -16.47
CA ARG A 125 -12.89 21.25 -17.24
C ARG A 125 -11.87 22.39 -17.26
N CYS A 126 -11.15 22.59 -16.17
CA CYS A 126 -10.08 23.58 -16.10
C CYS A 126 -8.90 23.20 -17.01
N TYR A 127 -8.53 21.93 -17.07
CA TYR A 127 -7.54 21.42 -18.01
C TYR A 127 -7.98 21.64 -19.46
N GLU A 128 -9.20 21.21 -19.81
CA GLU A 128 -9.77 21.41 -21.17
C GLU A 128 -9.88 22.86 -21.57
N LEU A 129 -10.20 23.77 -20.64
CA LEU A 129 -10.25 25.21 -20.88
C LEU A 129 -8.90 25.74 -21.32
N LEU A 130 -7.82 25.38 -20.63
CA LEU A 130 -6.46 25.79 -20.99
C LEU A 130 -5.94 25.11 -22.26
N ASP A 131 -6.34 23.84 -22.47
CA ASP A 131 -5.93 23.07 -23.64
C ASP A 131 -6.52 23.66 -24.94
N ARG A 132 -7.78 24.07 -24.92
CA ARG A 132 -8.51 24.60 -26.08
C ARG A 132 -8.28 26.09 -26.32
N ASN A 133 -7.90 26.86 -25.29
CA ASN A 133 -7.76 28.31 -25.38
C ASN A 133 -6.29 28.73 -25.18
N GLU A 134 -5.59 28.82 -26.30
CA GLU A 134 -4.16 29.18 -26.32
C GLU A 134 -3.88 30.55 -25.72
N MET A 135 -4.70 31.58 -26.05
CA MET A 135 -4.52 32.92 -25.48
C MET A 135 -4.66 32.95 -23.97
N LEU A 136 -5.60 32.15 -23.43
CA LEU A 136 -5.79 32.05 -21.99
C LEU A 136 -4.62 31.31 -21.35
N ARG A 137 -4.15 30.23 -21.97
CA ARG A 137 -2.99 29.45 -21.52
C ARG A 137 -1.75 30.35 -21.45
N GLU A 138 -1.43 31.10 -22.53
CA GLU A 138 -0.32 32.05 -22.55
C GLU A 138 -0.46 33.15 -21.50
N HIS A 139 -1.68 33.65 -21.27
CA HIS A 139 -1.93 34.64 -20.23
C HIS A 139 -1.50 34.13 -18.87
N TYR A 140 -1.88 32.89 -18.50
CA TYR A 140 -1.51 32.31 -17.22
C TYR A 140 -0.04 31.91 -17.15
N GLN A 141 0.57 31.45 -18.23
CA GLN A 141 2.00 31.19 -18.31
C GLN A 141 2.82 32.48 -18.08
N LYS A 142 2.44 33.57 -18.70
CA LYS A 142 3.08 34.87 -18.47
C LYS A 142 2.86 35.44 -17.08
N ARG A 143 1.71 35.09 -16.45
CA ARG A 143 1.36 35.54 -15.10
C ARG A 143 2.10 34.74 -14.01
N PHE A 144 2.23 33.44 -14.15
CA PHE A 144 2.80 32.54 -13.14
C PHE A 144 4.27 32.23 -13.50
N ARG A 145 5.15 33.20 -13.36
CA ARG A 145 6.58 33.01 -13.64
C ARG A 145 7.22 31.91 -12.75
N HIS A 146 6.69 31.68 -11.58
CA HIS A 146 7.13 30.67 -10.62
C HIS A 146 5.95 29.81 -10.19
N VAL A 147 6.08 28.52 -10.35
CA VAL A 147 5.09 27.52 -9.96
C VAL A 147 5.74 26.60 -8.93
N LEU A 148 5.16 26.56 -7.71
CA LEU A 148 5.64 25.71 -6.62
C LEU A 148 4.59 24.66 -6.33
N VAL A 149 5.00 23.41 -6.27
CA VAL A 149 4.14 22.26 -5.98
C VAL A 149 4.69 21.49 -4.78
N ASP A 150 3.87 21.32 -3.78
CA ASP A 150 4.15 20.55 -2.58
C ASP A 150 3.50 19.17 -2.68
N GLU A 151 4.08 18.14 -2.03
CA GLU A 151 3.63 16.75 -2.07
C GLU A 151 3.44 16.24 -3.52
N PHE A 152 4.40 16.53 -4.38
CA PHE A 152 4.27 16.27 -5.81
C PHE A 152 4.08 14.79 -6.15
N GLN A 153 4.60 13.87 -5.32
CA GLN A 153 4.41 12.43 -5.47
C GLN A 153 2.93 12.01 -5.34
N ASP A 154 2.09 12.81 -4.68
CA ASP A 154 0.65 12.54 -4.53
C ASP A 154 -0.20 13.05 -5.71
N THR A 155 0.43 13.66 -6.71
CA THR A 155 -0.28 14.18 -7.90
C THR A 155 -0.76 13.05 -8.82
N ASN A 156 -2.02 13.15 -9.29
CA ASN A 156 -2.53 12.27 -10.34
C ASN A 156 -2.16 12.78 -11.75
N ARG A 157 -2.42 11.97 -12.78
CA ARG A 157 -2.08 12.32 -14.18
C ARG A 157 -2.71 13.62 -14.65
N LEU A 158 -3.97 13.87 -14.32
CA LEU A 158 -4.69 15.06 -14.75
C LEU A 158 -4.16 16.32 -14.05
N GLN A 159 -3.81 16.23 -12.76
CA GLN A 159 -3.18 17.30 -12.01
C GLN A 159 -1.82 17.67 -12.62
N TYR A 160 -1.03 16.68 -12.98
CA TYR A 160 0.25 16.89 -13.66
C TYR A 160 0.05 17.48 -15.07
N ALA A 161 -0.91 16.99 -15.86
CA ALA A 161 -1.24 17.53 -17.17
C ALA A 161 -1.71 19.00 -17.08
N TRP A 162 -2.54 19.32 -16.09
CA TRP A 162 -2.97 20.69 -15.82
C TRP A 162 -1.79 21.61 -15.43
N LEU A 163 -0.88 21.09 -14.59
CA LEU A 163 0.34 21.81 -14.22
C LEU A 163 1.20 22.17 -15.43
N LYS A 164 1.35 21.23 -16.38
CA LYS A 164 2.08 21.47 -17.64
C LYS A 164 1.46 22.56 -18.51
N GLN A 165 0.14 22.69 -18.49
CA GLN A 165 -0.53 23.80 -19.20
C GLN A 165 -0.20 25.18 -18.60
N LEU A 166 0.03 25.24 -17.27
CA LEU A 166 0.42 26.49 -16.60
C LEU A 166 1.91 26.80 -16.72
N ALA A 167 2.74 25.78 -16.90
CA ALA A 167 4.19 25.90 -16.98
C ALA A 167 4.62 25.97 -18.44
N GLY A 168 4.84 27.17 -18.96
CA GLY A 168 5.46 27.40 -20.29
C GLY A 168 6.98 27.26 -20.26
N ALA A 169 7.63 27.46 -21.41
CA ALA A 169 9.09 27.30 -21.57
C ALA A 169 9.92 28.23 -20.67
N ASP A 170 9.37 29.39 -20.32
CA ASP A 170 10.07 30.45 -19.57
C ASP A 170 9.70 30.43 -18.05
N ASN A 171 8.94 29.45 -17.59
CA ASN A 171 8.48 29.39 -16.21
C ASN A 171 9.46 28.60 -15.36
N ALA A 172 9.77 29.11 -14.18
CA ALA A 172 10.47 28.32 -13.15
C ALA A 172 9.47 27.44 -12.38
N VAL A 173 9.66 26.12 -12.41
CA VAL A 173 8.84 25.17 -11.69
C VAL A 173 9.66 24.50 -10.60
N PHE A 174 9.13 24.47 -9.38
CA PHE A 174 9.74 23.86 -8.21
C PHE A 174 8.77 22.84 -7.63
N ALA A 175 9.17 21.57 -7.59
CA ALA A 175 8.38 20.47 -7.03
C ALA A 175 9.09 19.84 -5.83
N VAL A 176 8.35 19.57 -4.79
CA VAL A 176 8.82 18.86 -3.59
C VAL A 176 8.06 17.54 -3.47
N GLY A 177 8.81 16.44 -3.31
CA GLY A 177 8.23 15.09 -3.23
C GLY A 177 9.22 14.03 -2.76
N ASP A 178 8.78 12.75 -2.69
CA ASP A 178 9.52 11.59 -2.20
C ASP A 178 9.29 10.35 -3.09
N ASP A 179 10.35 9.51 -3.39
CA ASP A 179 10.24 8.37 -4.33
C ASP A 179 11.27 7.25 -4.09
N ASP A 180 10.86 5.92 -4.27
CA ASP A 180 11.82 4.77 -4.16
C ASP A 180 11.31 3.39 -4.61
N GLN A 181 11.92 2.72 -5.68
CA GLN A 181 12.02 1.23 -5.88
C GLN A 181 12.76 0.87 -7.18
N CYS A 182 13.87 0.03 -7.15
CA CYS A 182 14.64 -0.22 -8.38
C CYS A 182 15.49 -1.52 -8.36
N VAL A 183 15.88 -2.01 -9.56
CA VAL A 183 16.96 -2.99 -9.81
C VAL A 183 18.23 -2.25 -10.28
N VAL A 184 19.41 -2.83 -10.06
CA VAL A 184 20.70 -2.18 -10.44
C VAL A 184 20.98 -2.27 -11.94
N ALA A 185 21.78 -1.33 -12.46
CA ALA A 185 22.34 -1.40 -13.82
C ALA A 185 23.09 -2.72 -14.05
N GLY A 186 23.06 -3.24 -15.28
CA GLY A 186 23.61 -4.55 -15.64
C GLY A 186 22.68 -5.73 -15.33
N THR A 187 21.51 -5.50 -14.73
CA THR A 187 20.51 -6.55 -14.51
C THR A 187 19.97 -7.05 -15.85
N GLU A 188 20.08 -8.35 -16.10
CA GLU A 188 19.56 -8.98 -17.31
C GLU A 188 18.05 -9.16 -17.25
N VAL A 189 17.30 -8.49 -18.12
CA VAL A 189 15.85 -8.61 -18.25
C VAL A 189 15.53 -9.60 -19.37
N MET A 190 14.73 -10.62 -19.05
CA MET A 190 14.29 -11.62 -20.05
C MET A 190 13.20 -11.03 -20.94
N MET A 191 13.42 -11.04 -22.24
CA MET A 191 12.48 -10.58 -23.25
C MET A 191 11.37 -11.60 -23.54
N GLY A 192 10.29 -11.14 -24.17
CA GLY A 192 9.16 -11.99 -24.54
C GLY A 192 9.52 -13.15 -25.48
N ASP A 193 10.51 -12.97 -26.33
CA ASP A 193 11.05 -13.96 -27.26
C ASP A 193 12.05 -14.94 -26.61
N GLY A 194 12.37 -14.73 -25.32
CA GLY A 194 13.32 -15.56 -24.57
C GLY A 194 14.77 -15.08 -24.63
N THR A 195 15.09 -14.02 -25.37
CA THR A 195 16.39 -13.36 -25.32
C THR A 195 16.55 -12.57 -24.02
N VAL A 196 17.74 -12.10 -23.70
CA VAL A 196 18.01 -11.24 -22.55
C VAL A 196 18.61 -9.92 -22.98
N LYS A 197 18.25 -8.84 -22.29
CA LYS A 197 18.85 -7.53 -22.50
C LYS A 197 19.19 -6.90 -21.14
N PRO A 198 20.32 -6.19 -21.00
CA PRO A 198 20.57 -5.37 -19.82
C PRO A 198 19.44 -4.37 -19.61
N VAL A 199 19.08 -4.09 -18.35
CA VAL A 199 17.96 -3.22 -18.00
C VAL A 199 18.11 -1.81 -18.57
N GLU A 200 19.34 -1.29 -18.65
CA GLU A 200 19.67 0.01 -19.26
C GLU A 200 19.40 0.08 -20.78
N GLN A 201 19.24 -1.05 -21.43
CA GLN A 201 18.89 -1.13 -22.87
C GLN A 201 17.39 -1.33 -23.11
N ILE A 202 16.61 -1.52 -22.05
CA ILE A 202 15.16 -1.63 -22.18
C ILE A 202 14.56 -0.27 -22.55
N ARG A 203 13.58 -0.28 -23.44
CA ARG A 203 12.86 0.92 -23.91
C ARG A 203 11.36 0.67 -23.84
N VAL A 204 10.60 1.77 -23.76
CA VAL A 204 9.13 1.75 -23.87
C VAL A 204 8.75 1.03 -25.19
N GLY A 205 7.75 0.15 -25.09
CA GLY A 205 7.30 -0.72 -26.20
C GLY A 205 8.00 -2.08 -26.27
N ASN A 206 9.13 -2.29 -25.55
CA ASN A 206 9.73 -3.60 -25.46
C ASN A 206 8.77 -4.60 -24.78
N VAL A 207 8.80 -5.85 -25.20
CA VAL A 207 8.00 -6.92 -24.60
C VAL A 207 8.91 -7.78 -23.74
N VAL A 208 8.61 -7.86 -22.44
CA VAL A 208 9.37 -8.61 -21.45
C VAL A 208 8.63 -9.86 -20.98
N LYS A 209 9.36 -10.85 -20.54
CA LYS A 209 8.80 -12.07 -19.94
C LYS A 209 8.25 -11.75 -18.56
N SER A 210 7.02 -12.19 -18.27
CA SER A 210 6.35 -11.95 -17.01
C SER A 210 5.70 -13.23 -16.46
N CYS A 211 5.59 -13.30 -15.15
CA CYS A 211 4.79 -14.31 -14.45
C CYS A 211 3.31 -13.92 -14.53
N ILE A 212 2.47 -14.79 -15.11
CA ILE A 212 1.02 -14.56 -15.21
C ILE A 212 0.21 -15.39 -14.20
N GLY A 213 0.87 -16.10 -13.31
CA GLY A 213 0.26 -16.95 -12.30
C GLY A 213 0.01 -18.38 -12.77
N GLY A 214 -0.37 -19.26 -11.85
CA GLY A 214 -0.65 -20.68 -12.15
C GLY A 214 0.57 -21.51 -12.53
N GLY A 215 1.80 -20.98 -12.39
CA GLY A 215 3.03 -21.60 -12.88
C GLY A 215 3.26 -21.35 -14.37
N LYS A 216 2.54 -20.40 -14.96
CA LYS A 216 2.68 -20.02 -16.37
C LYS A 216 3.45 -18.73 -16.51
N MET A 217 4.21 -18.65 -17.60
CA MET A 217 4.90 -17.45 -18.05
C MET A 217 4.15 -16.86 -19.25
N GLY A 218 4.03 -15.55 -19.27
CA GLY A 218 3.50 -14.77 -20.37
C GLY A 218 4.50 -13.75 -20.85
N SER A 219 4.04 -12.79 -21.62
CA SER A 219 4.81 -11.66 -22.08
C SER A 219 3.96 -10.41 -21.98
N SER A 220 4.54 -9.34 -21.46
CA SER A 220 3.86 -8.05 -21.22
C SER A 220 4.71 -6.93 -21.76
N ARG A 221 4.07 -5.84 -22.21
CA ARG A 221 4.76 -4.69 -22.78
C ARG A 221 5.25 -3.79 -21.66
N VAL A 222 6.48 -3.27 -21.81
CA VAL A 222 7.00 -2.17 -20.99
C VAL A 222 6.38 -0.89 -21.52
N TRP A 223 5.59 -0.23 -20.70
CA TRP A 223 5.01 1.06 -21.09
C TRP A 223 5.78 2.25 -20.53
N ARG A 224 6.70 2.00 -19.54
CA ARG A 224 7.57 3.02 -18.96
C ARG A 224 8.86 2.41 -18.42
N VAL A 225 9.94 3.18 -18.45
CA VAL A 225 11.26 2.85 -17.89
C VAL A 225 11.69 4.03 -17.02
N HIS A 226 12.02 3.76 -15.78
CA HIS A 226 12.58 4.73 -14.83
C HIS A 226 14.03 4.36 -14.55
N TYR A 227 14.89 5.37 -14.37
CA TYR A 227 16.25 5.16 -13.89
C TYR A 227 16.74 6.39 -13.13
N ARG A 228 17.61 6.16 -12.14
CA ARG A 228 18.29 7.22 -11.38
C ARG A 228 19.62 6.70 -10.85
N THR A 229 20.55 7.61 -10.58
CA THR A 229 21.80 7.29 -9.90
C THR A 229 21.73 7.84 -8.49
N GLU A 230 21.87 6.96 -7.49
CA GLU A 230 21.76 7.33 -6.09
C GLU A 230 22.72 6.54 -5.21
N GLN A 231 23.01 7.08 -4.04
CA GLN A 231 23.74 6.35 -3.00
C GLN A 231 22.73 5.57 -2.17
N THR A 232 22.65 4.27 -2.42
CA THR A 232 21.66 3.39 -1.77
C THR A 232 22.29 2.10 -1.30
N ARG A 233 21.72 1.51 -0.25
CA ARG A 233 22.03 0.13 0.12
C ARG A 233 21.43 -0.79 -0.94
N LEU A 234 22.09 -1.91 -1.17
CA LEU A 234 21.63 -2.92 -2.10
C LEU A 234 21.45 -4.26 -1.38
N VAL A 235 20.55 -5.06 -1.90
CA VAL A 235 20.28 -6.42 -1.42
C VAL A 235 20.51 -7.37 -2.58
N THR A 236 21.45 -8.31 -2.42
CA THR A 236 21.68 -9.38 -3.39
C THR A 236 21.06 -10.67 -2.89
N ILE A 237 20.12 -11.20 -3.65
CA ILE A 237 19.45 -12.48 -3.40
C ILE A 237 20.15 -13.53 -4.27
N ARG A 238 20.80 -14.53 -3.64
CA ARG A 238 21.43 -15.66 -4.32
C ARG A 238 20.61 -16.94 -4.13
N THR A 239 20.34 -17.65 -5.20
CA THR A 239 19.51 -18.86 -5.16
C THR A 239 20.32 -20.14 -5.29
N GLN A 240 19.73 -21.28 -4.95
CA GLN A 240 20.37 -22.61 -5.06
C GLN A 240 20.66 -23.01 -6.51
N LYS A 241 19.88 -22.52 -7.48
CA LYS A 241 20.13 -22.74 -8.91
C LYS A 241 21.18 -21.79 -9.51
N GLY A 242 21.92 -21.07 -8.67
CA GLY A 242 23.02 -20.19 -9.07
C GLY A 242 22.61 -18.83 -9.63
N LYS A 243 21.35 -18.40 -9.47
CA LYS A 243 20.91 -17.07 -9.86
C LYS A 243 21.25 -16.05 -8.79
N ALA A 244 21.55 -14.82 -9.22
CA ALA A 244 21.80 -13.69 -8.32
C ALA A 244 21.09 -12.45 -8.86
N LEU A 245 20.31 -11.78 -8.01
CA LEU A 245 19.61 -10.53 -8.35
C LEU A 245 19.89 -9.51 -7.26
N THR A 246 20.41 -8.34 -7.67
CA THR A 246 20.69 -7.22 -6.80
C THR A 246 19.65 -6.13 -7.03
N THR A 247 19.02 -5.66 -5.95
CA THR A 247 17.95 -4.68 -5.98
C THR A 247 18.09 -3.71 -4.82
N THR A 248 17.33 -2.61 -4.84
CA THR A 248 17.14 -1.80 -3.64
C THR A 248 16.41 -2.63 -2.56
N PRO A 249 16.60 -2.32 -1.26
CA PRO A 249 16.00 -3.08 -0.16
C PRO A 249 14.47 -3.16 -0.21
N GLU A 250 13.84 -2.15 -0.79
CA GLU A 250 12.39 -1.98 -0.91
C GLU A 250 11.80 -2.70 -2.11
N HIS A 251 12.64 -3.04 -3.08
CA HIS A 251 12.18 -3.73 -4.29
C HIS A 251 11.43 -5.02 -3.94
N VAL A 252 10.31 -5.26 -4.60
CA VAL A 252 9.37 -6.30 -4.19
C VAL A 252 9.56 -7.57 -4.99
N HIS A 253 9.68 -8.69 -4.31
CA HIS A 253 9.81 -10.01 -4.89
C HIS A 253 8.63 -10.91 -4.52
N PHE A 254 8.30 -11.86 -5.41
CA PHE A 254 7.47 -13.00 -5.04
C PHE A 254 8.30 -13.99 -4.25
N ALA A 255 8.29 -13.86 -2.92
CA ALA A 255 9.12 -14.66 -2.03
C ALA A 255 8.38 -15.12 -0.79
N GLY A 256 8.82 -16.22 -0.18
CA GLY A 256 8.28 -16.71 1.08
C GLY A 256 8.52 -18.19 1.31
N TYR A 257 8.09 -18.66 2.48
CA TYR A 257 8.13 -20.09 2.81
C TYR A 257 6.96 -20.81 2.14
N ALA A 258 7.11 -21.07 0.85
CA ALA A 258 6.06 -21.66 0.01
C ALA A 258 5.74 -23.09 0.38
N VAL A 259 4.61 -23.53 -0.12
CA VAL A 259 4.02 -24.83 0.17
C VAL A 259 3.94 -25.63 -1.12
N GLY A 260 4.18 -26.91 -1.02
CA GLY A 260 3.77 -27.90 -2.01
C GLY A 260 4.91 -28.60 -2.75
N HIS A 261 5.93 -27.92 -3.22
CA HIS A 261 7.05 -28.52 -3.98
C HIS A 261 8.44 -28.18 -3.44
N MET A 262 8.49 -27.58 -2.23
CA MET A 262 9.77 -27.33 -1.58
C MET A 262 10.40 -28.62 -1.07
N PRO A 263 11.73 -28.73 -1.09
CA PRO A 263 12.43 -29.82 -0.41
C PRO A 263 11.99 -29.94 1.04
N ALA A 264 11.97 -31.16 1.57
CA ALA A 264 11.67 -31.40 2.97
C ALA A 264 12.70 -30.63 3.82
N ARG A 265 12.24 -29.72 4.68
CA ARG A 265 13.08 -28.92 5.56
C ARG A 265 12.49 -28.86 6.95
N PHE A 266 13.34 -28.61 7.93
CA PHE A 266 12.92 -28.31 9.29
C PHE A 266 13.00 -26.80 9.51
N PHE A 267 12.01 -26.26 10.19
CA PHE A 267 11.90 -24.84 10.53
C PHE A 267 12.04 -24.70 12.03
N LEU A 268 13.04 -23.95 12.47
CA LEU A 268 13.07 -23.37 13.80
C LEU A 268 12.33 -22.04 13.75
N TYR A 269 11.34 -21.86 14.58
CA TYR A 269 10.51 -20.67 14.59
C TYR A 269 10.14 -20.24 15.99
N MET A 270 9.93 -18.96 16.15
CA MET A 270 9.28 -18.36 17.29
C MET A 270 7.79 -18.17 16.98
N MET A 271 6.94 -18.44 17.95
CA MET A 271 5.49 -18.27 17.82
C MET A 271 4.94 -17.46 18.98
N MET A 272 4.07 -16.50 18.67
CA MET A 272 3.34 -15.67 19.64
C MET A 272 1.90 -16.14 19.75
N LYS A 273 1.40 -16.19 20.98
CA LYS A 273 -0.01 -16.39 21.29
C LYS A 273 -0.51 -15.23 22.16
N PRO A 274 -1.54 -14.48 21.70
CA PRO A 274 -2.08 -13.35 22.47
C PRO A 274 -2.49 -13.74 23.88
N GLY A 275 -2.17 -12.88 24.83
CA GLY A 275 -2.46 -13.08 26.24
C GLY A 275 -1.72 -14.27 26.91
N VAL A 276 -0.72 -14.85 26.22
CA VAL A 276 0.10 -15.96 26.74
C VAL A 276 1.59 -15.65 26.61
N GLY A 277 2.07 -15.16 25.45
CA GLY A 277 3.48 -14.81 25.24
C GLY A 277 4.13 -15.52 24.06
N TYR A 278 5.46 -15.68 24.10
CA TYR A 278 6.30 -16.17 23.03
C TYR A 278 6.99 -17.48 23.38
N ARG A 279 7.22 -18.33 22.37
CA ARG A 279 7.97 -19.58 22.53
C ARG A 279 8.73 -19.98 21.26
N LEU A 280 9.75 -20.80 21.42
CA LEU A 280 10.45 -21.46 20.32
C LEU A 280 9.86 -22.83 20.00
N ALA A 281 9.93 -23.24 18.75
CA ALA A 281 9.56 -24.58 18.32
C ALA A 281 10.26 -24.98 17.02
N VAL A 282 10.41 -26.26 16.81
CA VAL A 282 10.84 -26.86 15.56
C VAL A 282 9.70 -27.68 14.95
N SER A 283 9.52 -27.57 13.65
CA SER A 283 8.62 -28.46 12.89
C SER A 283 9.14 -28.69 11.47
N GLY A 284 9.01 -29.93 11.00
CA GLY A 284 9.29 -30.29 9.62
C GLY A 284 8.09 -30.16 8.70
N HIS A 285 8.29 -30.43 7.42
CA HIS A 285 7.20 -30.66 6.48
C HIS A 285 6.45 -31.95 6.87
N ARG A 286 5.14 -31.87 7.00
CA ARG A 286 4.33 -33.06 7.22
C ARG A 286 4.03 -33.75 5.88
N ARG A 287 4.37 -35.01 5.75
CA ARG A 287 3.80 -35.89 4.73
C ARG A 287 2.39 -36.30 5.19
N ALA A 288 1.35 -35.82 4.54
CA ALA A 288 0.00 -36.36 4.75
C ALA A 288 -0.23 -37.57 3.85
N ARG A 289 -0.72 -38.64 4.40
CA ARG A 289 -1.01 -39.86 3.64
C ARG A 289 -2.10 -39.69 2.56
N HIS A 290 -2.96 -38.66 2.68
CA HIS A 290 -4.15 -38.49 1.82
C HIS A 290 -4.39 -37.06 1.28
N SER A 291 -3.51 -36.10 1.50
CA SER A 291 -3.69 -34.73 0.97
C SER A 291 -2.57 -34.34 0.03
N LYS A 292 -2.94 -33.91 -1.18
CA LYS A 292 -2.03 -33.34 -2.18
C LYS A 292 -1.48 -31.96 -1.79
N TYR A 293 -1.95 -31.39 -0.66
CA TYR A 293 -1.59 -30.06 -0.19
C TYR A 293 -1.14 -30.10 1.27
N LEU A 294 0.11 -29.75 1.53
CA LEU A 294 0.71 -29.78 2.85
C LEU A 294 1.17 -28.39 3.25
N PRO A 295 0.50 -27.75 4.24
CA PRO A 295 1.05 -26.56 4.86
C PRO A 295 2.34 -26.90 5.63
N PRO A 296 3.30 -25.97 5.75
CA PRO A 296 4.44 -26.11 6.63
C PRO A 296 3.98 -26.51 8.04
N GLY A 297 4.74 -27.36 8.71
CA GLY A 297 4.36 -27.88 10.02
C GLY A 297 4.11 -26.82 11.07
N PHE A 298 4.81 -25.67 10.98
CA PHE A 298 4.60 -24.54 11.88
C PHE A 298 3.19 -23.94 11.76
N ARG A 299 2.61 -23.84 10.56
CA ARG A 299 1.22 -23.37 10.35
C ARG A 299 0.20 -24.32 10.98
N TYR A 300 0.43 -25.62 10.87
CA TYR A 300 -0.42 -26.60 11.53
C TYR A 300 -0.33 -26.50 13.06
N ARG A 301 0.90 -26.32 13.58
CA ARG A 301 1.13 -26.15 15.01
C ARG A 301 0.48 -24.88 15.55
N ALA A 302 0.67 -23.75 14.90
CA ALA A 302 0.02 -22.50 15.26
C ALA A 302 -1.52 -22.67 15.32
N ARG A 303 -2.08 -23.34 14.31
CA ARG A 303 -3.52 -23.64 14.30
C ARG A 303 -3.97 -24.47 15.51
N LYS A 304 -3.16 -25.44 15.90
CA LYS A 304 -3.48 -26.34 17.01
C LYS A 304 -3.32 -25.68 18.39
N GLU A 305 -2.33 -24.81 18.52
CA GLU A 305 -1.96 -24.18 19.78
C GLU A 305 -2.60 -22.80 19.99
N GLY A 306 -3.23 -22.23 18.96
CA GLY A 306 -3.81 -20.89 19.01
C GLY A 306 -2.78 -19.76 18.82
N GLY A 307 -1.61 -20.07 18.24
CA GLY A 307 -0.61 -19.05 17.90
C GLY A 307 -1.06 -18.16 16.74
N GLU A 308 -0.71 -16.90 16.77
CA GLU A 308 -1.14 -15.90 15.78
C GLU A 308 -0.03 -15.35 14.91
N GLN A 309 1.16 -15.19 15.47
CA GLN A 309 2.31 -14.68 14.74
C GLN A 309 3.47 -15.67 14.81
N ILE A 310 4.20 -15.80 13.71
CA ILE A 310 5.32 -16.73 13.56
C ILE A 310 6.47 -16.03 12.88
N TRP A 311 7.65 -16.11 13.45
CA TRP A 311 8.92 -15.72 12.86
C TRP A 311 9.77 -16.96 12.63
N ILE A 312 10.21 -17.19 11.41
CA ILE A 312 11.14 -18.27 11.09
C ILE A 312 12.55 -17.82 11.43
N ILE A 313 13.14 -18.45 12.41
CA ILE A 313 14.49 -18.12 12.90
C ILE A 313 15.57 -18.80 12.06
N GLY A 314 15.32 -20.02 11.59
CA GLY A 314 16.23 -20.78 10.75
C GLY A 314 15.54 -21.91 10.00
N THR A 315 16.21 -22.36 8.92
CA THR A 315 15.79 -23.52 8.12
C THR A 315 16.93 -24.52 8.02
N TYR A 316 16.64 -25.80 8.26
CA TYR A 316 17.60 -26.87 8.41
C TYR A 316 17.22 -28.06 7.53
N GLU A 317 18.20 -28.84 7.12
CA GLU A 317 17.95 -30.12 6.43
C GLU A 317 17.72 -31.27 7.42
N GLY A 318 18.35 -31.20 8.59
CA GLY A 318 18.22 -32.18 9.68
C GLY A 318 17.31 -31.72 10.82
N ALA A 319 16.59 -32.65 11.44
CA ALA A 319 15.77 -32.38 12.61
C ALA A 319 16.61 -32.16 13.86
N VAL A 320 17.72 -32.88 13.99
CA VAL A 320 18.59 -32.84 15.16
C VAL A 320 19.25 -31.48 15.27
N GLU A 321 19.89 -31.01 14.19
CA GLU A 321 20.51 -29.69 14.07
C GLU A 321 19.52 -28.55 14.44
N ALA A 322 18.29 -28.62 13.90
CA ALA A 322 17.26 -27.64 14.24
C ALA A 322 16.85 -27.66 15.73
N GLN A 323 16.86 -28.84 16.37
CA GLN A 323 16.55 -28.98 17.78
C GLN A 323 17.66 -28.52 18.69
N GLU A 324 18.91 -28.79 18.32
CA GLU A 324 20.11 -28.32 19.04
C GLU A 324 20.16 -26.80 19.05
N ASP A 325 19.97 -26.17 17.89
CA ASP A 325 19.93 -24.71 17.78
C ASP A 325 18.75 -24.10 18.55
N MET A 326 17.59 -24.75 18.55
CA MET A 326 16.47 -24.34 19.38
C MET A 326 16.80 -24.37 20.87
N ALA A 327 17.50 -25.41 21.34
CA ALA A 327 17.90 -25.53 22.74
C ALA A 327 18.91 -24.43 23.12
N VAL A 328 19.92 -24.20 22.30
CA VAL A 328 20.89 -23.11 22.48
C VAL A 328 20.21 -21.76 22.57
N MET A 329 19.29 -21.46 21.64
CA MET A 329 18.54 -20.19 21.64
C MET A 329 17.63 -20.07 22.86
N SER A 330 16.96 -21.17 23.26
CA SER A 330 16.14 -21.19 24.46
C SER A 330 16.93 -20.80 25.71
N LEU A 331 18.14 -21.34 25.86
CA LEU A 331 19.04 -21.00 26.96
C LEU A 331 19.56 -19.57 26.86
N LYS A 332 20.02 -19.14 25.67
CA LYS A 332 20.60 -17.81 25.46
C LYS A 332 19.61 -16.69 25.73
N TYR A 333 18.37 -16.81 25.27
CA TYR A 333 17.37 -15.73 25.30
C TYR A 333 16.30 -15.93 26.39
N GLY A 334 16.24 -17.08 27.05
CA GLY A 334 15.22 -17.37 28.05
C GLY A 334 13.83 -17.63 27.47
N LEU A 335 13.73 -18.07 26.21
CA LEU A 335 12.46 -18.34 25.56
C LEU A 335 12.03 -19.81 25.77
N PRO A 336 10.76 -20.06 26.19
CA PRO A 336 10.31 -21.42 26.44
C PRO A 336 10.13 -22.22 25.15
N MET A 337 10.42 -23.52 25.20
CA MET A 337 10.20 -24.48 24.11
C MET A 337 8.87 -25.23 24.24
N ARG A 338 8.22 -25.16 25.42
CA ARG A 338 7.00 -25.92 25.72
C ARG A 338 5.80 -25.37 24.92
N ALA A 339 4.94 -26.29 24.45
CA ALA A 339 3.75 -25.91 23.69
C ALA A 339 2.76 -25.10 24.54
N PHE A 340 2.07 -24.12 23.96
CA PHE A 340 1.05 -23.29 24.63
C PHE A 340 -0.17 -24.11 25.10
N THR A 341 -0.45 -25.27 24.49
CA THR A 341 -1.49 -26.16 24.89
C THR A 341 -0.87 -27.51 25.17
N ALA A 342 -1.13 -28.06 26.33
CA ALA A 342 -0.87 -29.49 26.60
C ALA A 342 -1.56 -30.31 25.49
N GLY A 343 -0.90 -31.36 25.01
CA GLY A 343 -1.51 -32.35 24.13
C GLY A 343 -2.84 -32.86 24.74
N ARG A 344 -3.57 -33.72 24.01
CA ARG A 344 -4.84 -34.28 24.54
C ARG A 344 -4.69 -34.57 26.04
N LYS A 345 -5.41 -33.78 26.88
CA LYS A 345 -5.40 -33.95 28.32
C LYS A 345 -5.74 -35.41 28.61
N ARG A 346 -4.80 -36.16 29.14
CA ARG A 346 -5.16 -37.34 29.91
C ARG A 346 -5.94 -36.84 31.13
N LYS A 347 -7.07 -37.49 31.46
CA LYS A 347 -7.86 -37.16 32.63
C LYS A 347 -6.92 -37.11 33.85
N GLY A 348 -6.75 -35.89 34.43
CA GLY A 348 -5.89 -35.68 35.61
C GLY A 348 -4.58 -34.90 35.39
N GLU A 349 -4.18 -34.53 34.17
CA GLU A 349 -2.99 -33.69 33.96
C GLU A 349 -3.31 -32.18 34.09
N ALA A 350 -2.58 -31.53 34.99
CA ALA A 350 -2.61 -30.08 35.12
C ALA A 350 -2.14 -29.40 33.81
N GLY A 351 -2.82 -28.36 33.39
CA GLY A 351 -2.35 -27.52 32.24
C GLY A 351 -1.01 -26.88 32.55
N VAL A 352 -0.29 -26.46 31.55
CA VAL A 352 0.92 -25.65 31.75
C VAL A 352 0.50 -24.36 32.43
N PRO A 353 1.12 -23.97 33.57
CA PRO A 353 0.82 -22.73 34.24
C PRO A 353 1.01 -21.57 33.29
N ARG A 354 0.09 -20.59 33.28
CA ARG A 354 0.13 -19.43 32.41
C ARG A 354 1.34 -18.57 32.72
N GLU A 355 1.68 -18.46 33.97
CA GLU A 355 2.84 -17.74 34.52
C GLU A 355 4.17 -18.18 33.87
N PHE A 356 4.24 -19.42 33.37
CA PHE A 356 5.44 -19.90 32.67
C PHE A 356 5.77 -19.09 31.39
N PHE A 357 4.78 -18.45 30.78
CA PHE A 357 4.94 -17.65 29.56
C PHE A 357 4.89 -16.13 29.84
N GLU A 358 4.49 -15.71 31.04
CA GLU A 358 4.33 -14.30 31.41
C GLU A 358 5.65 -13.64 31.81
N LEU A 359 6.69 -14.39 32.16
CA LEU A 359 7.98 -13.86 32.58
C LEU A 359 8.80 -13.33 31.39
N ASN A 360 8.60 -12.05 31.05
CA ASN A 360 9.45 -11.30 30.11
C ASN A 360 9.65 -11.93 28.71
N THR A 361 8.77 -12.81 28.25
CA THR A 361 8.92 -13.49 26.97
C THR A 361 8.89 -12.54 25.77
N GLU A 362 8.20 -11.39 25.87
CA GLU A 362 8.22 -10.39 24.80
C GLU A 362 9.57 -9.69 24.67
N ARG A 363 10.18 -9.30 25.79
CA ARG A 363 11.53 -8.72 25.79
C ARG A 363 12.56 -9.70 25.24
N ALA A 364 12.47 -10.95 25.65
CA ALA A 364 13.31 -12.03 25.15
C ALA A 364 13.10 -12.27 23.64
N ALA A 365 11.86 -12.20 23.17
CA ALA A 365 11.52 -12.32 21.77
C ALA A 365 12.09 -11.16 20.94
N LYS A 366 11.94 -9.92 21.40
CA LYS A 366 12.51 -8.75 20.75
C LYS A 366 14.04 -8.84 20.67
N TRP A 367 14.68 -9.30 21.76
CA TRP A 367 16.14 -9.48 21.77
C TRP A 367 16.61 -10.55 20.77
N LEU A 368 15.96 -11.73 20.77
CA LEU A 368 16.27 -12.80 19.80
C LEU A 368 16.15 -12.28 18.36
N LEU A 369 15.04 -11.59 18.04
CA LEU A 369 14.77 -11.12 16.69
C LEU A 369 15.81 -10.06 16.27
N ALA A 370 16.11 -9.10 17.14
CA ALA A 370 17.12 -8.08 16.87
C ALA A 370 18.52 -8.69 16.62
N ASP A 371 18.94 -9.65 17.46
CA ASP A 371 20.22 -10.36 17.31
C ASP A 371 20.31 -11.19 16.02
N ARG A 372 19.16 -11.58 15.47
CA ARG A 372 19.05 -12.29 14.19
C ARG A 372 18.73 -11.39 12.99
N GLY A 373 18.72 -10.08 13.18
CA GLY A 373 18.35 -9.11 12.12
C GLY A 373 16.91 -9.26 11.64
N LEU A 374 16.00 -9.73 12.52
CA LEU A 374 14.59 -9.98 12.22
C LEU A 374 13.73 -8.87 12.79
N ALA A 375 12.80 -8.36 11.99
CA ALA A 375 11.86 -7.33 12.42
C ALA A 375 10.72 -7.92 13.27
N PHE A 376 10.51 -7.36 14.44
CA PHE A 376 9.48 -7.82 15.37
C PHE A 376 8.06 -7.61 14.85
N ASP A 377 7.83 -6.55 14.13
CA ASP A 377 6.57 -6.16 13.50
C ASP A 377 6.29 -6.86 12.16
N HIS A 378 7.26 -7.62 11.62
CA HIS A 378 7.16 -8.36 10.36
C HIS A 378 7.30 -9.88 10.54
N PRO A 379 6.31 -10.54 11.16
CA PRO A 379 6.31 -12.00 11.23
C PRO A 379 6.12 -12.63 9.84
N ASP A 380 6.82 -13.74 9.61
CA ASP A 380 6.77 -14.50 8.36
C ASP A 380 5.41 -15.15 8.09
N ASP A 381 4.62 -15.38 9.13
CA ASP A 381 3.25 -15.86 9.01
C ASP A 381 2.39 -15.24 10.12
N ARG A 382 1.25 -14.69 9.73
CA ARG A 382 0.23 -14.20 10.65
C ARG A 382 -1.03 -15.02 10.47
N ARG A 383 -1.49 -15.61 11.53
CA ARG A 383 -2.73 -16.34 11.54
C ARG A 383 -3.84 -15.48 12.15
N ARG A 384 -5.04 -15.60 11.61
CA ARG A 384 -6.22 -15.01 12.22
C ARG A 384 -6.64 -15.75 13.47
N PRO A 385 -7.14 -15.03 14.48
CA PRO A 385 -8.00 -15.63 15.50
C PRO A 385 -9.14 -16.38 14.80
N SER A 386 -9.53 -17.51 15.34
CA SER A 386 -10.62 -18.33 14.76
C SER A 386 -11.99 -17.62 14.79
N PHE A 387 -12.07 -16.46 15.44
CA PHE A 387 -13.27 -15.67 15.72
C PHE A 387 -13.02 -14.15 15.60
N GLY A 388 -12.00 -13.69 14.87
CA GLY A 388 -11.76 -12.26 14.66
C GLY A 388 -12.77 -11.65 13.68
N ASP A 389 -13.24 -10.46 13.99
CA ASP A 389 -14.27 -9.71 13.24
C ASP A 389 -13.81 -9.17 11.89
N GLU A 390 -12.50 -9.08 11.70
CA GLU A 390 -11.89 -8.51 10.49
C GLU A 390 -11.57 -9.54 9.42
N GLY A 391 -11.90 -9.24 8.18
CA GLY A 391 -11.67 -10.12 7.03
C GLY A 391 -10.45 -9.71 6.19
N ASP A 392 -9.38 -10.60 6.00
CA ASP A 392 -8.32 -10.29 5.02
C ASP A 392 -8.87 -10.26 3.61
N VAL A 393 -8.41 -9.28 2.84
CA VAL A 393 -8.63 -9.22 1.41
C VAL A 393 -7.40 -9.74 0.69
N ILE A 394 -7.57 -10.74 -0.15
CA ILE A 394 -6.48 -11.44 -0.81
C ILE A 394 -6.55 -11.20 -2.31
N VAL A 395 -5.55 -10.55 -2.86
CA VAL A 395 -5.34 -10.45 -4.31
C VAL A 395 -4.38 -11.55 -4.72
N SER A 396 -4.83 -12.43 -5.60
CA SER A 396 -4.00 -13.53 -6.11
C SER A 396 -3.88 -13.41 -7.62
N MET A 397 -2.67 -13.24 -8.13
CA MET A 397 -2.40 -13.37 -9.55
C MET A 397 -2.55 -14.85 -9.96
N CYS A 398 -3.48 -15.08 -10.87
CA CYS A 398 -3.82 -16.40 -11.40
C CYS A 398 -3.88 -16.32 -12.93
N SER A 399 -3.40 -17.33 -13.67
CA SER A 399 -3.62 -17.37 -15.11
C SER A 399 -5.01 -17.92 -15.44
N ASP A 400 -5.67 -17.39 -16.44
CA ASP A 400 -6.74 -18.09 -17.13
C ASP A 400 -6.15 -19.23 -17.99
N SER A 401 -6.77 -20.40 -17.97
CA SER A 401 -6.34 -21.54 -18.79
C SER A 401 -6.51 -21.31 -20.30
N ARG A 402 -7.25 -20.29 -20.70
CA ARG A 402 -7.62 -19.98 -22.08
C ARG A 402 -6.85 -18.80 -22.68
N ARG A 403 -6.04 -18.07 -21.89
CA ARG A 403 -5.36 -16.84 -22.30
C ARG A 403 -3.95 -16.79 -21.73
N ASP A 404 -3.03 -16.19 -22.48
CA ASP A 404 -1.65 -15.95 -22.05
C ASP A 404 -1.50 -14.61 -21.28
N LYS A 405 -2.57 -14.17 -20.61
CA LYS A 405 -2.62 -12.95 -19.80
C LYS A 405 -2.93 -13.26 -18.34
N PRO A 406 -2.49 -12.41 -17.40
CA PRO A 406 -2.81 -12.57 -15.98
C PRO A 406 -4.30 -12.28 -15.71
N ASP A 407 -4.85 -13.00 -14.75
CA ASP A 407 -6.12 -12.68 -14.08
C ASP A 407 -5.85 -12.49 -12.59
N HIS A 408 -6.34 -11.39 -12.03
CA HIS A 408 -6.18 -11.08 -10.62
C HIS A 408 -7.46 -11.42 -9.87
N ARG A 409 -7.41 -12.47 -9.07
CA ARG A 409 -8.53 -12.90 -8.25
C ARG A 409 -8.52 -12.17 -6.92
N ILE A 410 -9.57 -11.41 -6.66
CA ILE A 410 -9.84 -10.79 -5.35
C ILE A 410 -10.74 -11.76 -4.57
N TYR A 411 -10.33 -12.05 -3.32
CA TYR A 411 -11.08 -12.91 -2.42
C TYR A 411 -11.05 -12.33 -1.01
N ALA A 412 -12.22 -12.13 -0.43
CA ALA A 412 -12.36 -11.76 0.97
C ALA A 412 -13.41 -12.64 1.64
N ARG A 413 -13.26 -12.88 2.93
CA ARG A 413 -14.20 -13.63 3.74
C ARG A 413 -14.37 -12.98 5.11
N THR A 414 -15.59 -12.90 5.60
CA THR A 414 -15.90 -12.47 6.97
C THR A 414 -16.99 -13.35 7.58
N CYS A 415 -16.98 -13.48 8.90
CA CYS A 415 -18.08 -14.03 9.67
C CYS A 415 -18.82 -12.93 10.46
N ASN A 416 -18.36 -11.67 10.33
CA ASN A 416 -18.92 -10.49 10.96
C ASN A 416 -19.96 -9.87 10.02
N GLU A 417 -21.22 -9.82 10.46
CA GLU A 417 -22.32 -9.26 9.68
C GLU A 417 -22.18 -7.74 9.43
N PRO A 418 -21.80 -6.90 10.42
CA PRO A 418 -21.48 -5.49 10.18
C PRO A 418 -20.43 -5.27 9.11
N ALA A 419 -19.32 -6.05 9.11
CA ALA A 419 -18.30 -5.96 8.07
C ALA A 419 -18.83 -6.40 6.69
N MET A 420 -19.68 -7.43 6.65
CA MET A 420 -20.35 -7.85 5.43
C MET A 420 -21.26 -6.74 4.89
N ARG A 421 -22.09 -6.12 5.73
CA ARG A 421 -22.98 -5.00 5.33
C ARG A 421 -22.18 -3.83 4.79
N LYS A 422 -21.09 -3.41 5.45
CA LYS A 422 -20.19 -2.35 4.96
C LYS A 422 -19.58 -2.70 3.59
N ALA A 423 -19.22 -3.97 3.36
CA ALA A 423 -18.73 -4.41 2.05
C ALA A 423 -19.82 -4.33 0.97
N VAL A 424 -21.06 -4.70 1.29
CA VAL A 424 -22.21 -4.55 0.39
C VAL A 424 -22.49 -3.08 0.11
N ASP A 425 -22.48 -2.22 1.14
CA ASP A 425 -22.65 -0.77 0.99
C ASP A 425 -21.52 -0.13 0.15
N ALA A 426 -20.31 -0.71 0.18
CA ALA A 426 -19.21 -0.32 -0.69
C ALA A 426 -19.31 -0.87 -2.12
N GLY A 427 -20.41 -1.56 -2.46
CA GLY A 427 -20.72 -2.05 -3.81
C GLY A 427 -20.20 -3.46 -4.10
N PHE A 428 -19.79 -4.24 -3.10
CA PHE A 428 -19.30 -5.59 -3.32
C PHE A 428 -20.37 -6.66 -3.08
N VAL A 429 -20.41 -7.66 -3.95
CA VAL A 429 -21.32 -8.81 -3.79
C VAL A 429 -20.75 -9.79 -2.78
N MET A 430 -21.39 -9.90 -1.62
CA MET A 430 -21.05 -10.85 -0.57
C MET A 430 -22.00 -12.06 -0.64
N ARG A 431 -21.45 -13.25 -0.90
CA ARG A 431 -22.22 -14.50 -0.99
C ARG A 431 -22.09 -15.32 0.28
N PRO A 432 -23.18 -15.92 0.80
CA PRO A 432 -23.10 -16.81 1.93
C PRO A 432 -22.26 -18.04 1.62
N ILE A 433 -21.49 -18.51 2.60
CA ILE A 433 -20.68 -19.73 2.50
C ILE A 433 -21.48 -20.87 3.12
N THR A 434 -21.86 -21.83 2.28
CA THR A 434 -22.67 -22.99 2.69
C THR A 434 -21.87 -24.11 3.34
N GLU A 435 -20.52 -24.12 3.16
CA GLU A 435 -19.64 -25.15 3.69
C GLU A 435 -18.80 -24.62 4.88
N GLY A 436 -18.66 -25.42 5.91
CA GLY A 436 -17.77 -25.18 7.07
C GLY A 436 -18.38 -24.27 8.12
N LYS A 437 -17.63 -23.25 8.60
CA LYS A 437 -18.02 -22.36 9.72
C LYS A 437 -18.99 -21.22 9.33
N GLY A 438 -19.57 -21.23 8.12
CA GLY A 438 -20.48 -20.19 7.64
C GLY A 438 -19.77 -18.87 7.34
N GLY A 439 -20.56 -17.76 7.26
CA GLY A 439 -20.11 -16.42 6.94
C GLY A 439 -20.35 -16.05 5.49
N TRP A 440 -19.72 -14.96 5.02
CA TRP A 440 -19.88 -14.42 3.68
C TRP A 440 -18.52 -14.25 3.00
N ALA A 441 -18.50 -14.37 1.66
CA ALA A 441 -17.32 -14.15 0.85
C ALA A 441 -17.61 -13.30 -0.38
N ALA A 442 -16.71 -12.38 -0.68
CA ALA A 442 -16.58 -11.76 -1.99
C ALA A 442 -15.54 -12.55 -2.80
N LYS A 443 -15.84 -12.80 -4.08
CA LYS A 443 -14.93 -13.46 -5.02
C LYS A 443 -15.19 -12.95 -6.41
N PHE A 444 -14.24 -12.20 -6.96
CA PHE A 444 -14.33 -11.65 -8.31
C PHE A 444 -12.92 -11.50 -8.91
N TRP A 445 -12.83 -11.11 -10.19
CA TRP A 445 -11.59 -11.03 -10.95
C TRP A 445 -11.43 -9.67 -11.62
N ARG A 446 -10.19 -9.25 -11.81
CA ARG A 446 -9.77 -8.12 -12.63
C ARG A 446 -8.63 -8.54 -13.54
N ARG A 447 -8.55 -7.96 -14.73
CA ARG A 447 -7.45 -8.19 -15.67
C ARG A 447 -6.25 -7.32 -15.34
N ASP A 448 -6.51 -6.03 -15.13
CA ASP A 448 -5.52 -5.07 -14.72
C ASP A 448 -5.22 -5.20 -13.22
N TYR A 449 -3.93 -5.19 -12.87
CA TYR A 449 -3.48 -5.34 -11.49
C TYR A 449 -3.81 -4.11 -10.65
N GLY A 450 -3.67 -2.89 -11.24
CA GLY A 450 -4.00 -1.64 -10.56
C GLY A 450 -5.46 -1.61 -10.12
N ALA A 451 -6.38 -1.92 -11.05
CA ALA A 451 -7.81 -2.04 -10.75
C ALA A 451 -8.11 -3.14 -9.71
N ALA A 452 -7.34 -4.24 -9.72
CA ALA A 452 -7.49 -5.30 -8.72
C ALA A 452 -7.09 -4.82 -7.32
N ILE A 453 -6.02 -4.03 -7.20
CA ILE A 453 -5.54 -3.48 -5.93
C ILE A 453 -6.47 -2.38 -5.42
N GLU A 454 -6.98 -1.52 -6.30
CA GLU A 454 -7.97 -0.49 -5.96
C GLU A 454 -9.23 -1.12 -5.34
N ASP A 455 -9.86 -2.05 -6.03
CA ASP A 455 -11.03 -2.75 -5.53
C ASP A 455 -10.74 -3.50 -4.23
N ALA A 456 -9.59 -4.16 -4.13
CA ALA A 456 -9.18 -4.86 -2.92
C ALA A 456 -8.94 -3.90 -1.75
N SER A 457 -8.39 -2.72 -2.00
CA SER A 457 -8.19 -1.66 -1.00
C SER A 457 -9.52 -1.10 -0.50
N ARG A 458 -10.47 -0.85 -1.40
CA ARG A 458 -11.84 -0.44 -1.05
C ARG A 458 -12.55 -1.51 -0.21
N LEU A 459 -12.45 -2.77 -0.61
CA LEU A 459 -13.04 -3.88 0.13
C LEU A 459 -12.39 -4.03 1.51
N ARG A 460 -11.06 -3.83 1.61
CA ARG A 460 -10.35 -3.79 2.88
C ARG A 460 -10.82 -2.64 3.77
N ALA A 461 -10.99 -1.45 3.23
CA ALA A 461 -11.48 -0.29 3.99
C ALA A 461 -12.88 -0.53 4.55
N ALA A 462 -13.75 -1.25 3.82
CA ALA A 462 -15.09 -1.60 4.26
C ALA A 462 -15.11 -2.70 5.33
N MET A 463 -14.25 -3.72 5.19
CA MET A 463 -14.27 -4.93 6.03
C MET A 463 -13.31 -4.90 7.21
N GLY A 464 -12.32 -3.98 7.23
CA GLY A 464 -11.16 -4.07 8.09
C GLY A 464 -10.18 -5.16 7.60
N GLY A 465 -9.19 -5.50 8.43
CA GLY A 465 -8.22 -6.53 8.14
C GLY A 465 -7.09 -6.08 7.20
N ARG A 466 -6.37 -7.05 6.62
CA ARG A 466 -5.16 -6.80 5.83
C ARG A 466 -5.41 -7.02 4.35
N LEU A 467 -4.65 -6.31 3.50
CA LEU A 467 -4.51 -6.61 2.09
C LEU A 467 -3.31 -7.56 1.90
N ILE A 468 -3.56 -8.72 1.32
CA ILE A 468 -2.54 -9.73 1.04
C ILE A 468 -2.44 -9.91 -0.47
N GLN A 469 -1.28 -9.60 -1.00
CA GLN A 469 -0.95 -9.75 -2.41
C GLN A 469 -0.07 -10.99 -2.59
N ARG A 470 -0.35 -11.79 -3.62
CA ARG A 470 0.39 -13.02 -3.87
C ARG A 470 0.25 -13.53 -5.30
N ILE A 471 1.25 -14.28 -5.75
CA ILE A 471 1.16 -15.03 -7.01
C ILE A 471 0.84 -16.51 -6.73
N ARG A 472 0.02 -17.11 -7.58
CA ARG A 472 -0.18 -18.56 -7.60
C ARG A 472 0.90 -19.21 -8.46
N LEU A 473 1.63 -20.17 -7.89
CA LEU A 473 2.61 -20.99 -8.60
C LEU A 473 2.22 -22.47 -8.41
N GLY A 474 1.72 -23.10 -9.47
CA GLY A 474 1.20 -24.47 -9.38
C GLY A 474 0.11 -24.60 -8.30
N LYS A 475 0.37 -25.38 -7.25
CA LYS A 475 -0.56 -25.59 -6.12
C LYS A 475 -0.30 -24.67 -4.93
N GLY A 476 0.77 -23.87 -4.95
CA GLY A 476 1.17 -22.98 -3.88
C GLY A 476 0.99 -21.50 -4.23
N TYR A 477 1.30 -20.65 -3.25
CA TYR A 477 1.29 -19.19 -3.37
C TYR A 477 2.56 -18.61 -2.77
N LEU A 478 3.13 -17.60 -3.44
CA LEU A 478 4.17 -16.74 -2.87
C LEU A 478 3.59 -15.35 -2.63
N PRO A 479 3.72 -14.79 -1.43
CA PRO A 479 3.38 -13.40 -1.15
C PRO A 479 4.37 -12.46 -1.83
N LEU A 480 4.00 -11.19 -1.95
CA LEU A 480 4.88 -10.09 -2.28
C LEU A 480 5.61 -9.65 -1.02
N ILE A 481 6.95 -9.67 -1.07
CA ILE A 481 7.82 -9.33 0.06
C ILE A 481 8.94 -8.41 -0.45
N GLN A 482 9.27 -7.37 0.29
CA GLN A 482 10.42 -6.51 -0.02
C GLN A 482 11.74 -7.28 0.10
N ALA A 483 12.73 -6.95 -0.73
CA ALA A 483 14.02 -7.63 -0.79
C ALA A 483 14.70 -7.74 0.58
N GLN A 484 14.60 -6.70 1.41
CA GLN A 484 15.16 -6.67 2.76
C GLN A 484 14.58 -7.73 3.71
N TYR A 485 13.37 -8.23 3.46
CA TYR A 485 12.74 -9.28 4.26
C TYR A 485 12.88 -10.67 3.65
N VAL A 486 13.50 -10.77 2.47
CA VAL A 486 13.84 -12.05 1.86
C VAL A 486 14.99 -12.69 2.63
N ARG A 487 14.92 -14.01 2.85
CA ARG A 487 15.90 -14.74 3.67
C ARG A 487 16.25 -16.09 3.05
N ALA A 488 17.41 -16.60 3.45
CA ALA A 488 17.80 -17.95 3.11
C ALA A 488 16.73 -18.97 3.53
N GLY A 489 16.47 -19.94 2.66
CA GLY A 489 15.41 -20.93 2.84
C GLY A 489 14.02 -20.52 2.35
N MET A 490 13.78 -19.25 2.01
CA MET A 490 12.59 -18.84 1.28
C MET A 490 12.65 -19.33 -0.17
N ALA A 491 11.48 -19.53 -0.77
CA ALA A 491 11.35 -19.72 -2.20
C ALA A 491 11.10 -18.39 -2.90
N VAL A 492 11.67 -18.22 -4.09
CA VAL A 492 11.36 -17.14 -5.03
C VAL A 492 10.77 -17.72 -6.31
N ALA A 493 10.00 -16.93 -7.06
CA ALA A 493 9.50 -17.33 -8.36
C ALA A 493 10.62 -17.26 -9.41
N ASP A 494 10.79 -18.31 -10.21
CA ASP A 494 11.80 -18.36 -11.26
C ASP A 494 11.23 -18.06 -12.65
N ALA A 495 12.10 -17.89 -13.64
CA ALA A 495 11.78 -17.61 -15.03
C ALA A 495 10.96 -18.70 -15.72
N LYS A 496 10.77 -19.86 -15.10
CA LYS A 496 9.98 -20.99 -15.62
C LYS A 496 8.60 -21.10 -14.95
N GLY A 497 8.22 -20.12 -14.10
CA GLY A 497 6.99 -20.19 -13.33
C GLY A 497 7.02 -21.25 -12.21
N SER A 498 8.23 -21.66 -11.79
CA SER A 498 8.50 -22.60 -10.72
C SER A 498 9.15 -21.89 -9.53
N TYR A 499 9.62 -22.68 -8.55
CA TYR A 499 10.33 -22.16 -7.38
C TYR A 499 11.84 -22.36 -7.51
N ASP A 500 12.57 -21.36 -7.01
CA ASP A 500 13.99 -21.49 -6.66
C ASP A 500 14.17 -21.14 -5.19
N ILE A 501 15.13 -21.76 -4.50
CA ILE A 501 15.34 -21.54 -3.08
C ILE A 501 16.44 -20.51 -2.87
N VAL A 502 16.19 -19.53 -2.06
CA VAL A 502 17.19 -18.55 -1.62
C VAL A 502 18.24 -19.26 -0.77
N ARG A 503 19.46 -19.22 -1.22
CA ARG A 503 20.63 -19.78 -0.50
C ARG A 503 21.17 -18.77 0.47
N GLU A 504 21.28 -17.51 0.03
CA GLU A 504 21.96 -16.44 0.74
C GLU A 504 21.34 -15.10 0.36
N VAL A 505 21.31 -14.18 1.31
CA VAL A 505 20.94 -12.78 1.11
C VAL A 505 22.07 -11.92 1.67
N GLU A 506 22.65 -11.09 0.83
CA GLU A 506 23.75 -10.20 1.14
C GLU A 506 23.26 -8.76 1.14
N LEU A 507 23.53 -8.05 2.24
CA LEU A 507 23.26 -6.62 2.36
C LEU A 507 24.56 -5.86 2.11
N HIS A 508 24.55 -4.97 1.12
CA HIS A 508 25.71 -4.15 0.78
C HIS A 508 25.69 -2.82 1.53
N GLU A 509 26.85 -2.29 1.83
CA GLU A 509 26.97 -0.91 2.31
C GLU A 509 26.49 0.07 1.23
N PRO A 510 26.04 1.28 1.62
CA PRO A 510 25.58 2.26 0.67
C PRO A 510 26.64 2.61 -0.38
N GLU A 511 26.32 2.42 -1.65
CA GLU A 511 27.19 2.77 -2.78
C GLU A 511 26.39 3.55 -3.84
N SER A 512 27.11 4.40 -4.60
CA SER A 512 26.48 5.13 -5.72
C SER A 512 26.30 4.19 -6.90
N ARG A 513 25.04 3.90 -7.22
CA ARG A 513 24.66 3.01 -8.34
C ARG A 513 23.51 3.58 -9.12
N THR A 514 23.54 3.36 -10.44
CA THR A 514 22.35 3.61 -11.29
C THR A 514 21.40 2.44 -11.13
N VAL A 515 20.16 2.75 -10.80
CA VAL A 515 19.08 1.80 -10.56
C VAL A 515 17.91 2.06 -11.51
N TYR A 516 17.16 1.01 -11.84
CA TYR A 516 16.10 1.02 -12.86
C TYR A 516 14.82 0.40 -12.33
N ASP A 517 13.66 0.96 -12.70
CA ASP A 517 12.36 0.31 -12.56
C ASP A 517 11.62 0.26 -13.91
N LEU A 518 10.87 -0.81 -14.12
CA LEU A 518 10.13 -1.06 -15.36
C LEU A 518 8.64 -1.17 -15.06
N ASP A 519 7.84 -0.24 -15.56
CA ASP A 519 6.39 -0.38 -15.54
C ASP A 519 5.92 -1.33 -16.66
N VAL A 520 5.32 -2.43 -16.26
CA VAL A 520 4.90 -3.52 -17.15
C VAL A 520 3.38 -3.65 -17.14
N GLU A 521 2.77 -3.61 -18.34
CA GLU A 521 1.32 -3.71 -18.52
C GLU A 521 0.73 -5.00 -17.92
N ASP A 522 -0.52 -4.95 -17.48
CA ASP A 522 -1.35 -6.05 -17.00
C ASP A 522 -0.77 -6.84 -15.80
N SER A 523 0.49 -7.23 -15.86
CA SER A 523 1.13 -8.14 -14.91
C SER A 523 1.91 -7.46 -13.79
N HIS A 524 2.36 -6.22 -14.03
CA HIS A 524 3.21 -5.44 -13.11
C HIS A 524 4.40 -6.23 -12.54
N ASN A 525 4.97 -7.14 -13.37
CA ASN A 525 6.16 -7.90 -13.00
C ASN A 525 6.96 -8.28 -14.25
N PHE A 526 8.23 -8.59 -14.05
CA PHE A 526 9.14 -9.04 -15.11
C PHE A 526 10.17 -10.02 -14.56
N VAL A 527 10.95 -10.62 -15.44
CA VAL A 527 12.02 -11.55 -15.06
C VAL A 527 13.36 -10.84 -15.16
N ALA A 528 14.02 -10.70 -14.01
CA ALA A 528 15.33 -10.08 -13.84
C ALA A 528 16.34 -11.14 -13.36
N ASN A 529 17.47 -11.31 -14.04
CA ASN A 529 18.48 -12.34 -13.74
C ASN A 529 17.88 -13.73 -13.48
N GLY A 530 16.78 -14.06 -14.20
CA GLY A 530 16.07 -15.31 -14.06
C GLY A 530 15.18 -15.46 -12.82
N ILE A 531 14.97 -14.41 -12.03
CA ILE A 531 14.05 -14.32 -10.90
C ILE A 531 12.88 -13.43 -11.30
N CYS A 532 11.65 -13.88 -11.05
CA CYS A 532 10.46 -13.07 -11.29
C CYS A 532 10.31 -12.05 -10.15
N THR A 533 10.27 -10.77 -10.51
CA THR A 533 10.20 -9.64 -9.58
C THR A 533 9.03 -8.72 -9.93
N HIS A 534 8.55 -7.96 -8.97
CA HIS A 534 7.41 -7.07 -9.13
C HIS A 534 7.89 -5.61 -9.18
N ASN A 535 7.26 -4.78 -10.01
CA ASN A 535 7.51 -3.34 -10.00
C ASN A 535 6.71 -2.63 -8.89
N SER A 536 6.86 -1.30 -8.74
CA SER A 536 6.31 -0.52 -7.63
C SER A 536 4.82 -0.75 -7.35
N ILE A 537 4.42 -0.77 -6.06
CA ILE A 537 3.07 -1.08 -5.59
C ILE A 537 2.24 0.15 -5.16
N TYR A 538 2.75 1.40 -5.29
CA TYR A 538 2.05 2.60 -4.78
C TYR A 538 0.96 3.19 -5.67
N ALA A 539 0.70 2.66 -6.84
CA ALA A 539 -0.33 3.12 -7.78
C ALA A 539 -1.77 3.12 -7.24
N PHE A 540 -2.02 2.58 -6.03
CA PHE A 540 -3.38 2.37 -5.50
C PHE A 540 -4.10 3.64 -5.01
N ARG A 541 -3.42 4.81 -4.94
CA ARG A 541 -4.03 6.09 -4.54
C ARG A 541 -4.29 7.05 -5.70
N GLY A 542 -4.18 6.59 -6.95
CA GLY A 542 -4.19 7.48 -8.11
C GLY A 542 -2.94 8.38 -8.17
N ALA A 543 -2.08 8.34 -7.14
CA ALA A 543 -0.77 8.97 -7.17
C ALA A 543 0.08 8.27 -8.23
N ASN A 544 0.60 9.05 -9.16
CA ASN A 544 1.50 8.54 -10.17
C ASN A 544 2.92 8.90 -9.78
N VAL A 545 3.61 7.97 -9.12
CA VAL A 545 5.02 8.11 -8.72
C VAL A 545 5.90 8.49 -9.91
N GLY A 546 5.51 8.07 -11.09
CA GLY A 546 6.15 8.46 -12.33
C GLY A 546 6.03 9.95 -12.69
N ASN A 547 5.12 10.72 -12.07
CA ASN A 547 5.06 12.16 -12.31
C ASN A 547 6.36 12.86 -11.88
N MET A 548 7.05 12.34 -10.85
CA MET A 548 8.36 12.88 -10.42
C MET A 548 9.42 12.70 -11.52
N ALA A 549 9.57 11.49 -12.05
CA ALA A 549 10.54 11.21 -13.11
C ALA A 549 10.16 11.92 -14.45
N ASP A 550 8.87 12.03 -14.73
CA ASP A 550 8.39 12.82 -15.87
C ASP A 550 8.70 14.30 -15.69
N PHE A 551 8.52 14.81 -14.48
CA PHE A 551 8.88 16.17 -14.12
C PHE A 551 10.38 16.44 -14.32
N GLU A 552 11.24 15.58 -13.75
CA GLU A 552 12.70 15.71 -13.93
C GLU A 552 13.10 15.73 -15.40
N ARG A 553 12.51 14.86 -16.22
CA ARG A 553 12.81 14.74 -17.64
C ARG A 553 12.25 15.90 -18.46
N GLU A 554 10.95 16.22 -18.29
CA GLU A 554 10.24 17.19 -19.12
C GLU A 554 10.66 18.62 -18.80
N PHE A 555 10.93 18.91 -17.53
CA PHE A 555 11.44 20.20 -17.08
C PHE A 555 12.97 20.27 -17.03
N ARG A 556 13.68 19.20 -17.43
CA ARG A 556 15.16 19.12 -17.46
C ARG A 556 15.78 19.61 -16.16
N VAL A 557 15.30 19.05 -15.03
CA VAL A 557 15.73 19.44 -13.68
C VAL A 557 17.24 19.31 -13.56
N GLN A 558 17.92 20.42 -13.24
CA GLN A 558 19.38 20.45 -13.08
C GLN A 558 19.81 20.38 -11.61
N ASN A 559 18.92 20.75 -10.69
CA ASN A 559 19.22 20.83 -9.26
C ASN A 559 18.24 19.99 -8.45
N LEU A 560 18.76 18.92 -7.85
CA LEU A 560 18.05 18.12 -6.84
C LEU A 560 18.59 18.50 -5.45
N ILE A 561 17.70 19.00 -4.58
CA ILE A 561 18.08 19.49 -3.24
C ILE A 561 17.40 18.59 -2.20
N LYS A 562 18.18 18.01 -1.27
CA LYS A 562 17.69 17.25 -0.12
C LYS A 562 17.47 18.20 1.07
N LEU A 563 16.26 18.19 1.63
CA LEU A 563 15.92 18.96 2.83
C LEU A 563 16.03 18.08 4.06
N GLU A 564 17.11 18.18 4.83
CA GLU A 564 17.42 17.30 5.97
C GLU A 564 17.23 18.00 7.31
N GLN A 565 17.46 19.31 7.38
CA GLN A 565 17.24 20.07 8.60
C GLN A 565 15.74 20.26 8.88
N ASN A 566 15.29 19.86 10.05
CA ASN A 566 13.92 19.99 10.51
C ASN A 566 13.81 21.15 11.52
N TYR A 567 12.84 22.02 11.29
CA TYR A 567 12.58 23.20 12.12
C TYR A 567 11.27 23.08 12.92
N ARG A 568 10.62 21.92 12.87
CA ARG A 568 9.30 21.70 13.48
C ARG A 568 9.41 20.98 14.82
N SER A 569 10.25 19.95 14.90
CA SER A 569 10.24 18.96 15.98
C SER A 569 11.58 18.90 16.70
N GLY A 570 11.56 18.57 18.00
CA GLY A 570 12.76 18.29 18.79
C GLY A 570 13.43 16.96 18.41
N GLY A 571 14.65 16.77 18.89
CA GLY A 571 15.50 15.62 18.56
C GLY A 571 14.87 14.27 18.86
N HIS A 572 14.19 14.11 20.01
CA HIS A 572 13.51 12.85 20.37
C HIS A 572 12.44 12.44 19.35
N ILE A 573 11.66 13.40 18.83
CA ILE A 573 10.66 13.13 17.79
C ILE A 573 11.34 12.75 16.49
N LEU A 574 12.41 13.46 16.10
CA LEU A 574 13.16 13.16 14.87
C LEU A 574 13.89 11.84 14.96
N ASN A 575 14.48 11.52 16.10
CA ASN A 575 15.15 10.24 16.33
C ASN A 575 14.15 9.08 16.25
N ALA A 576 12.97 9.23 16.83
CA ALA A 576 11.90 8.25 16.69
C ALA A 576 11.36 8.16 15.25
N ALA A 577 11.19 9.29 14.57
CA ALA A 577 10.78 9.34 13.17
C ALA A 577 11.87 8.73 12.26
N ASN A 578 13.14 9.06 12.46
CA ASN A 578 14.27 8.46 11.73
C ASN A 578 14.36 6.96 12.01
N ALA A 579 14.19 6.53 13.27
CA ALA A 579 14.15 5.11 13.64
C ALA A 579 12.94 4.40 13.03
N LEU A 580 11.76 5.02 13.03
CA LEU A 580 10.57 4.48 12.40
C LEU A 580 10.74 4.40 10.87
N ILE A 581 11.19 5.47 10.24
CA ILE A 581 11.38 5.55 8.81
C ILE A 581 12.63 4.78 8.34
N SER A 582 13.61 4.51 9.22
CA SER A 582 14.72 3.61 8.90
C SER A 582 14.27 2.17 8.67
N ASN A 583 13.11 1.80 9.23
CA ASN A 583 12.41 0.56 8.87
C ASN A 583 11.78 0.65 7.48
N ASN A 584 11.53 1.88 6.99
CA ASN A 584 11.14 2.15 5.64
C ASN A 584 12.41 2.51 4.85
N ARG A 585 13.07 1.52 4.32
CA ARG A 585 14.35 1.67 3.60
C ARG A 585 14.19 2.28 2.20
N ARG A 586 13.03 2.89 1.91
CA ARG A 586 12.69 3.65 0.70
C ARG A 586 13.00 5.13 0.90
N ARG A 587 14.25 5.47 1.14
CA ARG A 587 14.60 6.88 1.34
C ARG A 587 15.59 7.32 0.28
N LEU A 588 15.43 8.54 -0.21
CA LEU A 588 16.49 9.30 -0.89
C LEU A 588 17.71 9.53 0.03
N GLY A 589 17.82 8.69 1.09
CA GLY A 589 18.91 8.73 2.05
C GLY A 589 19.00 10.06 2.79
N LYS A 590 17.86 10.60 3.29
CA LYS A 590 17.88 11.82 4.09
C LYS A 590 17.65 11.47 5.57
N ASP A 591 18.50 11.97 6.45
CA ASP A 591 18.33 11.87 7.90
C ASP A 591 17.94 13.22 8.46
N LEU A 592 16.75 13.27 9.06
CA LEU A 592 16.24 14.49 9.65
C LEU A 592 16.99 14.80 10.93
N TRP A 593 17.51 16.02 11.04
CA TRP A 593 18.17 16.56 12.22
C TRP A 593 17.63 17.95 12.55
N THR A 594 17.85 18.42 13.77
CA THR A 594 17.37 19.72 14.24
C THR A 594 18.38 20.39 15.18
N ASP A 595 18.41 21.73 15.15
CA ASP A 595 19.10 22.56 16.13
C ASP A 595 18.23 22.95 17.34
N ALA A 596 16.95 22.53 17.36
CA ALA A 596 15.99 22.89 18.40
C ALA A 596 16.19 22.14 19.74
N GLY A 597 17.26 21.32 19.86
CA GLY A 597 17.54 20.48 21.02
C GLY A 597 16.72 19.18 21.04
N GLU A 598 16.90 18.36 22.06
CA GLU A 598 16.28 17.03 22.15
C GLU A 598 14.74 17.10 22.34
N GLY A 599 14.24 18.09 23.05
CA GLY A 599 12.83 18.20 23.41
C GLY A 599 12.40 17.17 24.46
N GLU A 600 11.09 17.05 24.70
CA GLU A 600 10.54 16.05 25.62
C GLU A 600 10.60 14.64 25.04
N PRO A 601 10.87 13.60 25.86
CA PRO A 601 10.80 12.21 25.45
C PRO A 601 9.39 11.80 25.01
N LEU A 602 9.30 10.90 24.02
CA LEU A 602 8.02 10.34 23.61
C LEU A 602 7.47 9.41 24.68
N ARG A 603 6.19 9.58 25.01
CA ARG A 603 5.45 8.69 25.90
C ARG A 603 4.54 7.77 25.08
N ILE A 604 4.53 6.48 25.38
CA ILE A 604 3.68 5.49 24.74
C ILE A 604 2.72 4.95 25.79
N TYR A 605 1.43 5.06 25.52
CA TYR A 605 0.37 4.48 26.34
C TYR A 605 -0.36 3.40 25.55
N GLU A 606 -0.48 2.22 26.12
CA GLU A 606 -1.21 1.10 25.54
C GLU A 606 -2.48 0.84 26.37
N ALA A 607 -3.63 1.13 25.77
CA ALA A 607 -4.93 0.90 26.38
C ALA A 607 -5.52 -0.46 26.01
N GLN A 608 -6.35 -1.02 26.90
CA GLN A 608 -7.05 -2.28 26.63
C GLN A 608 -8.21 -2.11 25.65
N THR A 609 -8.82 -0.93 25.61
CA THR A 609 -9.91 -0.56 24.70
C THR A 609 -9.78 0.90 24.26
N ASP A 610 -10.46 1.24 23.16
CA ASP A 610 -10.59 2.61 22.67
C ASP A 610 -11.21 3.58 23.69
N GLY A 611 -12.11 3.09 24.54
CA GLY A 611 -12.69 3.86 25.64
C GLY A 611 -11.67 4.22 26.73
N PHE A 612 -10.78 3.29 27.10
CA PHE A 612 -9.68 3.58 28.04
C PHE A 612 -8.63 4.50 27.44
N GLU A 613 -8.33 4.36 26.13
CA GLU A 613 -7.47 5.28 25.40
C GLU A 613 -8.03 6.70 25.45
N ALA A 614 -9.31 6.87 25.11
CA ALA A 614 -9.97 8.18 25.16
C ALA A 614 -10.04 8.78 26.57
N ALA A 615 -10.27 7.95 27.60
CA ALA A 615 -10.26 8.40 28.99
C ALA A 615 -8.86 8.91 29.41
N TRP A 616 -7.82 8.17 29.07
CA TRP A 616 -6.44 8.58 29.33
C TRP A 616 -6.09 9.89 28.61
N MET A 617 -6.48 10.04 27.34
CA MET A 617 -6.27 11.28 26.59
C MET A 617 -6.95 12.47 27.25
N VAL A 618 -8.16 12.30 27.80
CA VAL A 618 -8.87 13.35 28.52
C VAL A 618 -8.10 13.78 29.78
N GLU A 619 -7.58 12.82 30.55
CA GLU A 619 -6.80 13.11 31.75
C GLU A 619 -5.46 13.80 31.43
N GLU A 620 -4.78 13.35 30.36
CA GLU A 620 -3.55 13.98 29.87
C GLU A 620 -3.80 15.43 29.43
N ILE A 621 -4.89 15.70 28.71
CA ILE A 621 -5.28 17.06 28.32
C ILE A 621 -5.54 17.94 29.53
N LYS A 622 -6.20 17.41 30.58
CA LYS A 622 -6.43 18.17 31.83
C LYS A 622 -5.12 18.49 32.54
N SER A 623 -4.17 17.52 32.55
CA SER A 623 -2.84 17.75 33.14
C SER A 623 -2.10 18.85 32.41
N LEU A 624 -2.03 18.77 31.07
CA LEU A 624 -1.39 19.80 30.24
C LEU A 624 -2.01 21.21 30.45
N ILE A 625 -3.34 21.28 30.57
CA ILE A 625 -4.02 22.54 30.88
C ILE A 625 -3.67 23.05 32.28
N ALA A 626 -3.56 22.17 33.28
CA ALA A 626 -3.16 22.50 34.64
C ALA A 626 -1.69 22.97 34.71
N GLU A 627 -0.84 22.47 33.83
CA GLU A 627 0.56 22.88 33.65
C GLU A 627 0.70 24.23 32.91
N GLY A 628 -0.40 24.77 32.39
CA GLY A 628 -0.44 26.10 31.77
C GLY A 628 -0.53 26.11 30.25
N HIS A 629 -0.61 24.96 29.62
CA HIS A 629 -0.82 24.87 28.16
C HIS A 629 -2.22 25.35 27.77
N THR A 630 -2.31 26.06 26.67
CA THR A 630 -3.61 26.43 26.11
C THR A 630 -4.20 25.32 25.26
N ARG A 631 -5.52 25.23 25.19
CA ARG A 631 -6.22 24.22 24.36
C ARG A 631 -5.85 24.31 22.89
N GLY A 632 -5.48 25.50 22.39
CA GLY A 632 -5.06 25.71 20.99
C GLY A 632 -3.68 25.13 20.67
N GLU A 633 -2.90 24.75 21.70
CA GLU A 633 -1.58 24.12 21.57
C GLU A 633 -1.66 22.60 21.61
N ILE A 634 -2.83 22.02 21.91
CA ILE A 634 -3.03 20.58 22.03
C ILE A 634 -3.74 20.07 20.76
N ALA A 635 -3.18 19.06 20.13
CA ALA A 635 -3.78 18.41 18.97
C ALA A 635 -3.87 16.89 19.16
N ILE A 636 -5.01 16.31 18.78
CA ILE A 636 -5.21 14.86 18.76
C ILE A 636 -5.22 14.40 17.30
N LEU A 637 -4.30 13.51 16.95
CA LEU A 637 -4.18 12.96 15.61
C LEU A 637 -4.67 11.52 15.59
N TYR A 638 -5.55 11.18 14.65
CA TYR A 638 -6.07 9.83 14.47
C TYR A 638 -6.03 9.40 12.99
N ARG A 639 -5.96 8.10 12.76
CA ARG A 639 -5.79 7.55 11.41
C ARG A 639 -7.06 7.50 10.58
N SER A 640 -8.23 7.39 11.21
CA SER A 640 -9.52 7.26 10.50
C SER A 640 -10.62 8.01 11.25
N ASN A 641 -11.56 8.59 10.50
CA ASN A 641 -12.71 9.31 11.07
C ASN A 641 -13.62 8.44 11.97
N ALA A 642 -13.49 7.12 11.92
CA ALA A 642 -14.23 6.24 12.82
C ALA A 642 -13.74 6.35 14.27
N GLN A 643 -12.44 6.67 14.47
CA GLN A 643 -11.83 6.85 15.80
C GLN A 643 -12.26 8.16 16.45
N SER A 644 -12.59 9.20 15.66
CA SER A 644 -12.97 10.50 16.21
C SER A 644 -14.18 10.43 17.12
N ARG A 645 -15.16 9.57 16.82
CA ARG A 645 -16.41 9.49 17.59
C ARG A 645 -16.23 9.15 19.07
N VAL A 646 -15.34 8.20 19.37
CA VAL A 646 -15.05 7.81 20.77
C VAL A 646 -14.34 8.95 21.48
N ILE A 647 -13.38 9.59 20.81
CA ILE A 647 -12.62 10.72 21.30
C ILE A 647 -13.53 11.93 21.53
N GLU A 648 -14.36 12.29 20.54
CA GLU A 648 -15.32 13.39 20.62
C GLU A 648 -16.32 13.20 21.78
N HIS A 649 -16.83 11.98 21.94
CA HIS A 649 -17.74 11.64 23.04
C HIS A 649 -17.05 11.78 24.41
N ALA A 650 -15.79 11.36 24.53
CA ALA A 650 -15.03 11.50 25.77
C ALA A 650 -14.74 12.97 26.11
N LEU A 651 -14.34 13.78 25.12
CA LEU A 651 -14.11 15.22 25.27
C LEU A 651 -15.40 15.97 25.64
N PHE A 652 -16.52 15.63 24.98
CA PHE A 652 -17.83 16.19 25.27
C PHE A 652 -18.26 15.91 26.72
N ASN A 653 -18.14 14.64 27.16
CA ASN A 653 -18.48 14.23 28.52
C ASN A 653 -17.57 14.90 29.58
N ALA A 654 -16.34 15.20 29.23
CA ALA A 654 -15.39 15.90 30.07
C ALA A 654 -15.55 17.45 30.01
N ALA A 655 -16.51 17.95 29.24
CA ALA A 655 -16.75 19.38 29.00
C ALA A 655 -15.50 20.12 28.49
N ILE A 656 -14.66 19.44 27.70
CA ILE A 656 -13.49 20.02 27.03
C ILE A 656 -13.91 20.49 25.64
N PRO A 657 -13.93 21.81 25.34
CA PRO A 657 -14.21 22.33 24.02
C PRO A 657 -13.13 21.85 23.00
N TYR A 658 -13.57 21.38 21.87
CA TYR A 658 -12.70 20.91 20.79
C TYR A 658 -13.21 21.38 19.42
N ARG A 659 -12.35 21.25 18.42
CA ARG A 659 -12.67 21.48 17.00
C ARG A 659 -12.14 20.30 16.19
N VAL A 660 -12.99 19.74 15.32
CA VAL A 660 -12.64 18.69 14.35
C VAL A 660 -12.36 19.33 13.00
#